data_452de10959b179330b91cb7027e855f0
#
_entry.id   452de10959b179330b91cb7027e855f0
#
_cell.length_a   1.000
_cell.length_b   1.000
_cell.length_c   1.000
_cell.angle_alpha   90.00
_cell.angle_beta   90.00
_cell.angle_gamma   90.00
#
_symmetry.space_group_name_H-M   'P 1'
#
loop_
_entity.id
_entity.type
_entity.pdbx_description
1 polymer ?
#
loop_
_entity_poly.entity_id
_entity_poly.type
_entity_poly.pdbx_seq_one_letter_code
_entity_poly.pdbx_strand_id
1 'polypeptide(L)'
;MNMKQCVAVLLMALAVGACSSARTFREAAQVYVDESDLSGASCGLGKQTRACASVDGHPLTMRGKSFVRGFGTHPESAVAFRANGKVRAFDALVGIDDDAQAANRYGRPAAVVFKVWADGRIVWRSETIRDNAQPVPVHVELAGAREIVLETTAGVAWFDFHAMNADWADARFTCAEGAEIEMVSDRRRFEQLGILTPPEKAEPQFNGADIWGVRPGRPVIFRVPISGRRPMRLTAEGLPPSVTFDATYGVLRGTAPQTAGDYDIRVTAENDAGRAERTIRLVVGDRIALTPQMGWNSWNIWGWCLTQARAMDSVRALQESGLADHGWAYVNLDDWWAHNNEVLAEGKECRQRGAERARDVGFDDVTGPARDAEGRILSNRSFPDMRAFTDYAHSFGFKAGLYSSPGPLTCGLCEGSLGHEEQDAARYAEWGFDYLKYDWCSYNKVFAKETGLGGWGDRRAWHDMKYREAFVKPYRKMGEALQRQNRDIFYSLCQYGMGGVEDWARTVGANSWRSWDDLKDMWGWMELAVESEIGGEFWRYSGPGCWADPDMLIIGNQKSCGATHPTFLTPNEQYTHVSLWSMVGAPLLIGCDLTRLDAFTRSLLVNDEVIAISQDRLGKVARRVRHDDVSSIWTRPLANGDRAVAIVNRYPMSREIAFDFAEVGASEHCWVRDCWRQECEGRHHRRYVVTVPPHATKLVRLREIACPRCE
;
A
#
# COMPACT_ATOMS: atom_id res chain seq x y z
N MET A 1 42.84 -2.92 -37.97
CA MET A 1 41.40 -3.22 -38.10
C MET A 1 40.77 -2.12 -38.93
N ASN A 2 40.22 -2.48 -40.09
CA ASN A 2 39.87 -1.60 -41.19
C ASN A 2 38.54 -0.87 -40.94
N MET A 3 38.46 0.40 -41.21
CA MET A 3 37.33 1.31 -41.07
C MET A 3 35.99 0.83 -41.68
N LYS A 4 36.01 -0.20 -42.51
CA LYS A 4 34.84 -0.87 -43.08
C LYS A 4 34.17 -1.86 -42.16
N GLN A 5 34.78 -2.30 -41.05
CA GLN A 5 34.18 -3.19 -40.05
C GLN A 5 33.44 -2.44 -38.94
N CYS A 6 33.79 -1.15 -38.73
CA CYS A 6 33.05 -0.30 -37.76
C CYS A 6 31.70 0.20 -38.27
N VAL A 7 31.51 0.29 -39.61
CA VAL A 7 30.26 0.77 -40.20
C VAL A 7 29.20 -0.34 -40.24
N ALA A 8 29.61 -1.61 -40.30
CA ALA A 8 28.67 -2.75 -40.30
C ALA A 8 28.11 -3.06 -38.90
N VAL A 9 28.83 -2.71 -37.82
CA VAL A 9 28.37 -2.89 -36.45
C VAL A 9 27.47 -1.70 -36.00
N LEU A 10 27.61 -0.52 -36.60
CA LEU A 10 26.79 0.65 -36.32
C LEU A 10 25.46 0.65 -37.10
N LEU A 11 25.34 -0.16 -38.15
CA LEU A 11 24.10 -0.32 -38.93
C LEU A 11 23.24 -1.48 -38.48
N MET A 12 23.72 -2.36 -37.57
CA MET A 12 22.92 -3.40 -36.92
C MET A 12 22.31 -2.98 -35.57
N ALA A 13 22.67 -1.81 -35.03
CA ALA A 13 22.14 -1.29 -33.79
C ALA A 13 20.95 -0.29 -33.97
N LEU A 14 20.49 -0.11 -35.21
CA LEU A 14 19.42 0.85 -35.54
C LEU A 14 18.16 0.18 -36.16
N ALA A 15 17.99 -1.13 -36.03
CA ALA A 15 16.83 -1.84 -36.56
C ALA A 15 16.21 -2.80 -35.52
N VAL A 16 15.94 -2.29 -34.30
CA VAL A 16 14.99 -2.92 -33.38
C VAL A 16 14.03 -1.83 -32.87
N GLY A 17 13.41 -1.16 -33.82
CA GLY A 17 12.12 -0.53 -33.64
C GLY A 17 11.14 -1.52 -34.25
N ALA A 18 10.68 -2.51 -33.50
CA ALA A 18 9.50 -3.28 -33.89
C ALA A 18 8.30 -2.32 -33.88
N CYS A 19 8.08 -1.65 -34.99
CA CYS A 19 6.82 -1.00 -35.30
C CYS A 19 5.82 -2.14 -35.40
N SER A 20 4.92 -2.31 -34.43
CA SER A 20 3.74 -3.18 -34.61
C SER A 20 2.94 -2.58 -35.76
N SER A 21 3.13 -3.10 -36.97
CA SER A 21 2.36 -2.62 -38.13
C SER A 21 0.95 -3.13 -37.99
N ALA A 22 -0.03 -2.22 -38.09
CA ALA A 22 -1.44 -2.58 -38.20
C ALA A 22 -1.64 -3.59 -39.32
N ARG A 23 -2.31 -4.73 -39.04
CA ARG A 23 -2.66 -5.72 -40.02
C ARG A 23 -3.97 -5.32 -40.71
N THR A 24 -3.97 -5.18 -42.02
CA THR A 24 -5.17 -4.92 -42.83
C THR A 24 -5.57 -6.19 -43.56
N PHE A 25 -6.81 -6.62 -43.40
CA PHE A 25 -7.35 -7.83 -44.00
C PHE A 25 -8.16 -7.49 -45.24
N ARG A 26 -7.75 -8.00 -46.41
CA ARG A 26 -8.46 -7.80 -47.72
C ARG A 26 -9.72 -8.63 -47.85
N GLU A 27 -9.85 -9.71 -47.07
CA GLU A 27 -11.02 -10.61 -47.03
C GLU A 27 -11.41 -10.86 -45.57
N ALA A 28 -12.62 -11.38 -45.31
CA ALA A 28 -13.02 -11.79 -43.99
C ALA A 28 -12.09 -12.91 -43.48
N ALA A 29 -11.52 -12.72 -42.29
CA ALA A 29 -10.51 -13.61 -41.75
C ALA A 29 -10.70 -13.87 -40.24
N GLN A 30 -10.21 -15.00 -39.79
CA GLN A 30 -9.95 -15.25 -38.37
C GLN A 30 -8.49 -14.91 -38.04
N VAL A 31 -8.27 -14.16 -36.96
CA VAL A 31 -6.95 -13.69 -36.52
C VAL A 31 -6.75 -14.13 -35.09
N TYR A 32 -5.78 -14.99 -34.88
CA TYR A 32 -5.44 -15.43 -33.51
C TYR A 32 -4.60 -14.38 -32.76
N VAL A 33 -4.89 -14.21 -31.48
CA VAL A 33 -4.17 -13.27 -30.63
C VAL A 33 -2.68 -13.62 -30.50
N ASP A 34 -2.36 -14.90 -30.45
CA ASP A 34 -0.98 -15.44 -30.39
C ASP A 34 -0.14 -15.18 -31.66
N GLU A 35 -0.71 -14.65 -32.71
CA GLU A 35 0.01 -14.14 -33.90
C GLU A 35 0.52 -12.71 -33.71
N SER A 36 0.13 -12.04 -32.61
CA SER A 36 0.60 -10.71 -32.24
C SER A 36 1.89 -10.81 -31.39
N ASP A 37 2.67 -9.74 -31.38
CA ASP A 37 3.82 -9.61 -30.46
C ASP A 37 3.32 -9.29 -29.04
N LEU A 38 3.14 -10.31 -28.21
CA LEU A 38 2.64 -10.18 -26.84
C LEU A 38 3.69 -9.62 -25.85
N SER A 39 4.91 -9.32 -26.30
CA SER A 39 5.96 -8.78 -25.40
C SER A 39 5.61 -7.44 -24.76
N GLY A 40 4.67 -6.71 -25.34
CA GLY A 40 4.16 -5.45 -24.82
C GLY A 40 2.95 -5.58 -23.89
N ALA A 41 2.37 -6.78 -23.72
CA ALA A 41 1.28 -7.00 -22.80
C ALA A 41 1.72 -6.89 -21.35
N SER A 42 0.87 -6.35 -20.46
CA SER A 42 1.12 -6.42 -19.02
C SER A 42 0.95 -7.84 -18.49
N CYS A 43 1.69 -8.20 -17.46
CA CYS A 43 1.59 -9.50 -16.80
C CYS A 43 2.04 -9.36 -15.34
N GLY A 44 1.26 -9.92 -14.42
CA GLY A 44 1.52 -9.84 -12.99
C GLY A 44 2.77 -10.60 -12.54
N LEU A 45 3.22 -10.34 -11.31
CA LEU A 45 4.38 -10.94 -10.65
C LEU A 45 5.70 -10.83 -11.44
N GLY A 46 5.84 -9.80 -12.31
CA GLY A 46 7.03 -9.67 -13.16
C GLY A 46 7.17 -10.79 -14.21
N LYS A 47 6.14 -11.61 -14.40
CA LYS A 47 6.09 -12.63 -15.45
C LYS A 47 5.86 -12.00 -16.82
N GLN A 48 5.85 -12.79 -17.86
CA GLN A 48 5.63 -12.35 -19.23
C GLN A 48 4.50 -13.16 -19.87
N THR A 49 3.53 -12.47 -20.49
CA THR A 49 2.50 -13.12 -21.32
C THR A 49 3.15 -13.86 -22.48
N ARG A 50 2.75 -15.12 -22.72
CA ARG A 50 3.38 -16.01 -23.70
C ARG A 50 2.39 -16.49 -24.74
N ALA A 51 2.74 -16.36 -26.01
CA ALA A 51 2.00 -16.95 -27.11
C ALA A 51 2.18 -18.48 -27.14
N CYS A 52 1.09 -19.22 -27.37
CA CYS A 52 1.05 -20.69 -27.52
C CYS A 52 1.65 -21.47 -26.34
N ALA A 53 1.78 -20.85 -25.18
CA ALA A 53 2.34 -21.47 -23.97
C ALA A 53 1.71 -20.85 -22.73
N SER A 54 1.70 -21.61 -21.61
CA SER A 54 1.38 -21.08 -20.29
C SER A 54 2.39 -19.98 -19.89
N VAL A 55 2.05 -19.19 -18.90
CA VAL A 55 2.95 -18.11 -18.41
C VAL A 55 4.32 -18.66 -17.95
N ASP A 56 4.40 -19.90 -17.50
CA ASP A 56 5.64 -20.57 -17.07
C ASP A 56 6.35 -21.30 -18.22
N GLY A 57 5.79 -21.28 -19.44
CA GLY A 57 6.41 -21.79 -20.66
C GLY A 57 6.10 -23.24 -20.98
N HIS A 58 5.12 -23.84 -20.32
CA HIS A 58 4.59 -25.17 -20.63
C HIS A 58 3.49 -25.09 -21.71
N PRO A 59 3.06 -26.22 -22.31
CA PRO A 59 1.87 -26.23 -23.17
C PRO A 59 0.65 -25.71 -22.42
N LEU A 60 -0.18 -24.90 -23.08
CA LEU A 60 -1.46 -24.44 -22.53
C LEU A 60 -2.34 -25.66 -22.19
N THR A 61 -2.69 -25.82 -20.92
CA THR A 61 -3.44 -26.98 -20.44
C THR A 61 -4.46 -26.58 -19.38
N MET A 62 -5.74 -26.86 -19.64
CA MET A 62 -6.81 -26.64 -18.67
C MET A 62 -7.64 -27.91 -18.48
N ARG A 63 -7.70 -28.43 -17.25
CA ARG A 63 -8.43 -29.65 -16.89
C ARG A 63 -8.01 -30.86 -17.73
N GLY A 64 -6.70 -31.02 -17.96
CA GLY A 64 -6.10 -32.10 -18.72
C GLY A 64 -6.27 -32.00 -20.24
N LYS A 65 -6.89 -30.94 -20.74
CA LYS A 65 -7.02 -30.67 -22.18
C LYS A 65 -5.96 -29.66 -22.60
N SER A 66 -5.14 -30.06 -23.60
CA SER A 66 -4.11 -29.19 -24.19
C SER A 66 -4.66 -28.38 -25.36
N PHE A 67 -4.11 -27.17 -25.52
CA PHE A 67 -4.46 -26.24 -26.61
C PHE A 67 -3.16 -25.80 -27.31
N VAL A 68 -3.23 -25.72 -28.64
CA VAL A 68 -2.06 -25.36 -29.47
C VAL A 68 -2.05 -23.86 -29.80
N ARG A 69 -3.16 -23.17 -29.61
CA ARG A 69 -3.35 -21.75 -29.93
C ARG A 69 -3.81 -21.00 -28.68
N GLY A 70 -3.46 -19.72 -28.61
CA GLY A 70 -3.84 -18.84 -27.52
C GLY A 70 -2.64 -18.28 -26.76
N PHE A 71 -2.83 -17.82 -25.54
CA PHE A 71 -1.76 -17.29 -24.72
C PHE A 71 -1.99 -17.54 -23.22
N GLY A 72 -0.88 -17.75 -22.52
CA GLY A 72 -0.86 -17.85 -21.07
C GLY A 72 -0.40 -16.53 -20.43
N THR A 73 -1.00 -16.19 -19.32
CA THR A 73 -0.73 -14.95 -18.58
C THR A 73 -0.88 -15.14 -17.07
N HIS A 74 -0.61 -14.09 -16.32
CA HIS A 74 -0.81 -14.05 -14.86
C HIS A 74 -1.51 -12.74 -14.48
N PRO A 75 -2.54 -12.74 -13.61
CA PRO A 75 -3.09 -11.49 -13.07
C PRO A 75 -2.02 -10.64 -12.36
N GLU A 76 -2.01 -9.32 -12.51
CA GLU A 76 -2.88 -8.47 -13.30
C GLU A 76 -2.33 -8.38 -14.73
N SER A 77 -3.11 -8.71 -15.72
CA SER A 77 -2.64 -8.66 -17.11
C SER A 77 -3.66 -8.04 -18.05
N ALA A 78 -3.16 -7.38 -19.08
CA ALA A 78 -3.94 -6.79 -20.14
C ALA A 78 -3.25 -6.92 -21.50
N VAL A 79 -4.00 -7.39 -22.51
CA VAL A 79 -3.61 -7.41 -23.92
C VAL A 79 -4.56 -6.49 -24.67
N ALA A 80 -4.05 -5.37 -25.18
CA ALA A 80 -4.85 -4.30 -25.77
C ALA A 80 -4.67 -4.20 -27.28
N PHE A 81 -5.76 -3.90 -27.99
CA PHE A 81 -5.79 -3.75 -29.45
C PHE A 81 -6.50 -2.45 -29.86
N ARG A 82 -5.98 -1.81 -30.90
CA ARG A 82 -6.70 -0.82 -31.69
C ARG A 82 -7.28 -1.48 -32.94
N ALA A 83 -8.50 -1.11 -33.27
CA ALA A 83 -9.20 -1.60 -34.44
C ALA A 83 -9.91 -0.44 -35.15
N ASN A 84 -10.28 -0.66 -36.43
CA ASN A 84 -10.99 0.35 -37.20
C ASN A 84 -12.54 0.18 -37.20
N GLY A 85 -13.07 -0.57 -36.22
CA GLY A 85 -14.50 -0.83 -36.08
C GLY A 85 -15.03 -1.97 -36.96
N LYS A 86 -14.15 -2.69 -37.69
CA LYS A 86 -14.52 -3.80 -38.59
C LYS A 86 -14.18 -5.18 -37.99
N VAL A 87 -13.76 -5.28 -36.76
CA VAL A 87 -13.72 -6.52 -35.98
C VAL A 87 -15.16 -6.86 -35.60
N ARG A 88 -15.63 -8.08 -35.95
CA ARG A 88 -17.02 -8.51 -35.71
C ARG A 88 -17.22 -9.15 -34.34
N ALA A 89 -16.35 -10.10 -34.02
CA ALA A 89 -16.48 -10.87 -32.79
C ALA A 89 -15.11 -11.30 -32.23
N PHE A 90 -15.11 -11.67 -30.96
CA PHE A 90 -14.00 -12.33 -30.28
C PHE A 90 -14.48 -13.63 -29.67
N ASP A 91 -13.70 -14.70 -29.88
CA ASP A 91 -13.94 -16.03 -29.33
C ASP A 91 -12.71 -16.53 -28.57
N ALA A 92 -12.90 -17.21 -27.45
CA ALA A 92 -11.84 -17.88 -26.66
C ALA A 92 -12.42 -18.95 -25.73
N LEU A 93 -11.54 -19.76 -25.14
CA LEU A 93 -11.79 -20.53 -23.92
C LEU A 93 -10.86 -19.98 -22.83
N VAL A 94 -11.40 -19.65 -21.65
CA VAL A 94 -10.61 -19.10 -20.56
C VAL A 94 -10.65 -20.00 -19.32
N GLY A 95 -9.55 -20.06 -18.60
CA GLY A 95 -9.45 -20.85 -17.39
C GLY A 95 -8.10 -20.72 -16.69
N ILE A 96 -7.94 -21.47 -15.62
CA ILE A 96 -6.68 -21.58 -14.89
C ILE A 96 -5.88 -22.73 -15.52
N ASP A 97 -4.61 -22.48 -15.82
CA ASP A 97 -3.70 -23.49 -16.36
C ASP A 97 -3.40 -24.59 -15.32
N ASP A 98 -3.25 -25.84 -15.76
CA ASP A 98 -3.00 -26.98 -14.91
C ASP A 98 -1.62 -26.88 -14.19
N ASP A 99 -0.67 -26.10 -14.69
CA ASP A 99 0.61 -25.84 -14.04
C ASP A 99 0.49 -24.93 -12.80
N ALA A 100 -0.63 -24.23 -12.63
CA ALA A 100 -0.95 -23.46 -11.44
C ALA A 100 -0.91 -24.32 -10.16
N GLN A 101 -1.25 -25.60 -10.25
CA GLN A 101 -1.20 -26.51 -9.10
C GLN A 101 0.24 -26.74 -8.62
N ALA A 102 1.21 -26.76 -9.53
CA ALA A 102 2.63 -26.88 -9.17
C ALA A 102 3.17 -25.64 -8.44
N ALA A 103 2.60 -24.48 -8.72
CA ALA A 103 2.93 -23.21 -8.09
C ALA A 103 2.24 -23.00 -6.73
N ASN A 104 1.21 -23.80 -6.41
CA ASN A 104 0.42 -23.67 -5.19
C ASN A 104 1.21 -24.10 -3.94
N ARG A 105 1.88 -23.15 -3.32
CA ARG A 105 2.73 -23.38 -2.13
C ARG A 105 1.95 -23.60 -0.83
N TYR A 106 0.71 -23.13 -0.78
CA TYR A 106 -0.09 -23.08 0.46
C TYR A 106 -1.33 -23.97 0.43
N GLY A 107 -1.52 -24.76 -0.63
CA GLY A 107 -2.71 -25.60 -0.80
C GLY A 107 -4.03 -24.80 -0.87
N ARG A 108 -3.96 -23.52 -1.29
CA ARG A 108 -5.10 -22.63 -1.45
C ARG A 108 -5.54 -22.58 -2.91
N PRO A 109 -6.84 -22.56 -3.21
CA PRO A 109 -7.29 -22.52 -4.60
C PRO A 109 -6.86 -21.22 -5.28
N ALA A 110 -6.50 -21.30 -6.56
CA ALA A 110 -6.37 -20.13 -7.41
C ALA A 110 -7.74 -19.55 -7.77
N ALA A 111 -7.81 -18.25 -8.05
CA ALA A 111 -9.05 -17.59 -8.47
C ALA A 111 -8.74 -16.41 -9.39
N VAL A 112 -9.33 -16.42 -10.59
CA VAL A 112 -9.14 -15.37 -11.60
C VAL A 112 -10.48 -14.92 -12.17
N VAL A 113 -10.49 -13.68 -12.66
CA VAL A 113 -11.62 -13.10 -13.42
C VAL A 113 -11.08 -12.61 -14.76
N PHE A 114 -11.75 -13.01 -15.82
CA PHE A 114 -11.45 -12.57 -17.19
C PHE A 114 -12.47 -11.53 -17.63
N LYS A 115 -12.00 -10.51 -18.35
CA LYS A 115 -12.85 -9.45 -18.88
C LYS A 115 -12.48 -9.15 -20.33
N VAL A 116 -13.48 -8.86 -21.15
CA VAL A 116 -13.32 -8.28 -22.48
C VAL A 116 -13.91 -6.87 -22.45
N TRP A 117 -13.09 -5.91 -22.81
CA TRP A 117 -13.49 -4.52 -22.92
C TRP A 117 -13.60 -4.11 -24.38
N ALA A 118 -14.59 -3.29 -24.69
CA ALA A 118 -14.72 -2.60 -25.98
C ALA A 118 -14.99 -1.11 -25.71
N ASP A 119 -14.13 -0.23 -26.24
CA ASP A 119 -14.24 1.24 -26.13
C ASP A 119 -14.47 1.72 -24.68
N GLY A 120 -13.74 1.12 -23.71
CA GLY A 120 -13.81 1.48 -22.31
C GLY A 120 -15.03 0.94 -21.54
N ARG A 121 -15.75 -0.05 -22.09
CA ARG A 121 -16.85 -0.73 -21.41
C ARG A 121 -16.59 -2.22 -21.32
N ILE A 122 -16.89 -2.82 -20.16
CA ILE A 122 -16.88 -4.27 -20.03
C ILE A 122 -18.05 -4.83 -20.83
N VAL A 123 -17.73 -5.53 -21.93
CA VAL A 123 -18.74 -6.18 -22.78
C VAL A 123 -18.92 -7.66 -22.46
N TRP A 124 -17.96 -8.24 -21.76
CA TRP A 124 -18.04 -9.58 -21.20
C TRP A 124 -17.17 -9.70 -19.96
N ARG A 125 -17.65 -10.43 -18.96
CA ARG A 125 -16.92 -10.73 -17.72
C ARG A 125 -17.26 -12.14 -17.25
N SER A 126 -16.25 -12.93 -16.85
CA SER A 126 -16.48 -14.20 -16.19
C SER A 126 -16.95 -14.02 -14.76
N GLU A 127 -17.63 -15.01 -14.20
CA GLU A 127 -17.60 -15.25 -12.76
C GLU A 127 -16.16 -15.53 -12.31
N THR A 128 -15.93 -15.59 -10.99
CA THR A 128 -14.63 -16.00 -10.47
C THR A 128 -14.35 -17.46 -10.84
N ILE A 129 -13.39 -17.68 -11.71
CA ILE A 129 -12.93 -19.01 -12.12
C ILE A 129 -11.90 -19.52 -11.11
N ARG A 130 -12.11 -20.75 -10.65
CA ARG A 130 -11.22 -21.43 -9.69
C ARG A 130 -10.45 -22.55 -10.39
N ASP A 131 -9.35 -23.00 -9.78
CA ASP A 131 -8.47 -24.06 -10.28
C ASP A 131 -9.17 -25.40 -10.61
N ASN A 132 -10.32 -25.66 -10.01
CA ASN A 132 -11.12 -26.85 -10.30
C ASN A 132 -12.27 -26.63 -11.28
N ALA A 133 -12.44 -25.42 -11.81
CA ALA A 133 -13.50 -25.09 -12.77
C ALA A 133 -13.18 -25.61 -14.17
N GLN A 134 -14.23 -25.92 -14.96
CA GLN A 134 -14.08 -26.19 -16.38
C GLN A 134 -13.75 -24.89 -17.11
N PRO A 135 -13.00 -24.95 -18.25
CA PRO A 135 -12.78 -23.79 -19.10
C PRO A 135 -14.10 -23.15 -19.53
N VAL A 136 -14.17 -21.82 -19.47
CA VAL A 136 -15.36 -21.04 -19.78
C VAL A 136 -15.28 -20.52 -21.22
N PRO A 137 -16.29 -20.76 -22.06
CA PRO A 137 -16.32 -20.19 -23.40
C PRO A 137 -16.62 -18.69 -23.36
N VAL A 138 -15.86 -17.94 -24.13
CA VAL A 138 -16.06 -16.53 -24.41
C VAL A 138 -16.55 -16.35 -25.85
N HIS A 139 -17.65 -15.63 -26.01
CA HIS A 139 -18.09 -15.13 -27.31
C HIS A 139 -18.63 -13.72 -27.14
N VAL A 140 -18.07 -12.76 -27.88
CA VAL A 140 -18.38 -11.34 -27.74
C VAL A 140 -18.52 -10.71 -29.13
N GLU A 141 -19.65 -10.05 -29.37
CA GLU A 141 -19.84 -9.19 -30.54
C GLU A 141 -19.09 -7.87 -30.36
N LEU A 142 -18.26 -7.52 -31.34
CA LEU A 142 -17.36 -6.36 -31.27
C LEU A 142 -17.57 -5.37 -32.42
N ALA A 143 -18.66 -5.50 -33.18
CA ALA A 143 -18.93 -4.62 -34.31
C ALA A 143 -18.93 -3.14 -33.91
N GLY A 144 -18.09 -2.34 -34.57
CA GLY A 144 -17.91 -0.92 -34.25
C GLY A 144 -16.81 -0.60 -33.26
N ALA A 145 -16.30 -1.58 -32.50
CA ALA A 145 -15.26 -1.37 -31.50
C ALA A 145 -13.95 -0.87 -32.15
N ARG A 146 -13.37 0.15 -31.55
CA ARG A 146 -12.09 0.75 -31.96
C ARG A 146 -10.95 0.44 -31.00
N GLU A 147 -11.29 0.10 -29.77
CA GLU A 147 -10.35 -0.35 -28.76
C GLU A 147 -10.90 -1.60 -28.08
N ILE A 148 -10.07 -2.65 -28.00
CA ILE A 148 -10.43 -3.92 -27.39
C ILE A 148 -9.34 -4.28 -26.38
N VAL A 149 -9.73 -4.66 -25.14
CA VAL A 149 -8.76 -5.12 -24.14
C VAL A 149 -9.21 -6.45 -23.56
N LEU A 150 -8.29 -7.41 -23.56
CA LEU A 150 -8.43 -8.70 -22.87
C LEU A 150 -7.71 -8.59 -21.53
N GLU A 151 -8.46 -8.55 -20.45
CA GLU A 151 -7.93 -8.35 -19.11
C GLU A 151 -8.12 -9.60 -18.26
N THR A 152 -7.11 -9.95 -17.48
CA THR A 152 -7.18 -11.01 -16.46
C THR A 152 -6.81 -10.42 -15.12
N THR A 153 -7.73 -10.47 -14.16
CA THR A 153 -7.55 -9.91 -12.82
C THR A 153 -7.64 -11.00 -11.75
N ALA A 154 -7.01 -10.77 -10.60
CA ALA A 154 -7.16 -11.66 -9.46
C ALA A 154 -8.62 -11.73 -9.00
N GLY A 155 -9.06 -12.92 -8.63
CA GLY A 155 -10.34 -13.12 -7.95
C GLY A 155 -10.28 -12.67 -6.47
N VAL A 156 -11.36 -12.87 -5.72
CA VAL A 156 -11.50 -12.39 -4.34
C VAL A 156 -10.45 -12.98 -3.41
N ALA A 157 -10.08 -12.21 -2.38
CA ALA A 157 -9.12 -12.49 -1.28
C ALA A 157 -9.10 -13.95 -0.73
N TRP A 158 -7.95 -14.39 -0.18
CA TRP A 158 -7.66 -15.71 0.41
C TRP A 158 -7.22 -16.81 -0.56
N PHE A 159 -6.80 -16.47 -1.76
CA PHE A 159 -6.26 -17.42 -2.74
C PHE A 159 -4.72 -17.34 -2.80
N ASP A 160 -4.10 -18.39 -3.32
CA ASP A 160 -2.67 -18.38 -3.61
C ASP A 160 -2.41 -17.58 -4.90
N PHE A 161 -1.93 -16.36 -4.75
CA PHE A 161 -1.63 -15.48 -5.87
C PHE A 161 -0.48 -16.01 -6.77
N HIS A 162 0.38 -16.89 -6.28
CA HIS A 162 1.39 -17.55 -7.10
C HIS A 162 0.82 -18.62 -8.04
N ALA A 163 -0.35 -19.14 -7.72
CA ALA A 163 -1.02 -20.20 -8.45
C ALA A 163 -2.09 -19.69 -9.43
N MET A 164 -2.05 -18.41 -9.81
CA MET A 164 -3.05 -17.81 -10.69
C MET A 164 -2.64 -17.82 -12.18
N ASN A 165 -1.87 -18.82 -12.63
CA ASN A 165 -1.57 -18.99 -14.05
C ASN A 165 -2.87 -19.17 -14.83
N ALA A 166 -3.08 -18.35 -15.84
CA ALA A 166 -4.35 -18.22 -16.55
C ALA A 166 -4.15 -18.26 -18.06
N ASP A 167 -5.07 -18.92 -18.75
CA ASP A 167 -5.04 -19.10 -20.19
C ASP A 167 -6.23 -18.48 -20.90
N TRP A 168 -5.93 -17.89 -22.06
CA TRP A 168 -6.87 -17.54 -23.11
C TRP A 168 -6.61 -18.49 -24.30
N ALA A 169 -7.17 -19.69 -24.26
CA ALA A 169 -6.99 -20.70 -25.29
C ALA A 169 -7.88 -20.42 -26.51
N ASP A 170 -7.40 -20.74 -27.70
CA ASP A 170 -8.07 -20.52 -28.98
C ASP A 170 -8.58 -19.07 -29.19
N ALA A 171 -7.89 -18.11 -28.55
CA ALA A 171 -8.26 -16.69 -28.57
C ALA A 171 -8.10 -16.10 -29.97
N ARG A 172 -9.22 -15.68 -30.59
CA ARG A 172 -9.24 -15.18 -31.96
C ARG A 172 -10.30 -14.11 -32.21
N PHE A 173 -9.99 -13.21 -33.09
CA PHE A 173 -10.91 -12.23 -33.65
C PHE A 173 -11.49 -12.72 -34.98
N THR A 174 -12.78 -12.48 -35.18
CA THR A 174 -13.43 -12.60 -36.47
C THR A 174 -13.49 -11.21 -37.10
N CYS A 175 -12.74 -11.02 -38.19
CA CYS A 175 -12.56 -9.74 -38.86
C CYS A 175 -13.38 -9.69 -40.17
N ALA A 176 -14.03 -8.55 -40.47
CA ALA A 176 -14.64 -8.26 -41.73
C ALA A 176 -13.59 -7.87 -42.80
N GLU A 177 -13.97 -7.83 -44.07
CA GLU A 177 -13.14 -7.25 -45.11
C GLU A 177 -12.75 -5.80 -44.80
N GLY A 178 -11.48 -5.49 -44.98
CA GLY A 178 -10.90 -4.19 -44.67
C GLY A 178 -10.78 -3.91 -43.16
N ALA A 179 -10.87 -4.95 -42.33
CA ALA A 179 -10.56 -4.80 -40.91
C ALA A 179 -9.07 -4.48 -40.70
N GLU A 180 -8.81 -3.61 -39.75
CA GLU A 180 -7.47 -3.30 -39.24
C GLU A 180 -7.46 -3.58 -37.76
N ILE A 181 -6.46 -4.33 -37.31
CA ILE A 181 -6.23 -4.62 -35.90
C ILE A 181 -4.72 -4.54 -35.59
N GLU A 182 -4.39 -3.85 -34.55
CA GLU A 182 -3.03 -3.66 -34.09
C GLU A 182 -2.97 -3.84 -32.56
N MET A 183 -2.04 -4.65 -32.10
CA MET A 183 -1.78 -4.74 -30.66
C MET A 183 -1.09 -3.46 -30.17
N VAL A 184 -1.57 -2.92 -29.06
CA VAL A 184 -1.04 -1.71 -28.44
C VAL A 184 -0.14 -2.11 -27.29
N SER A 185 1.16 -1.84 -27.41
CA SER A 185 2.10 -1.91 -26.30
C SER A 185 2.09 -0.59 -25.54
N ASP A 186 1.23 -0.48 -24.53
CA ASP A 186 1.15 0.74 -23.72
C ASP A 186 2.19 0.74 -22.58
N ARG A 187 2.84 -0.38 -22.32
CA ARG A 187 3.81 -0.58 -21.24
C ARG A 187 4.96 0.44 -21.27
N ARG A 188 5.43 0.82 -22.45
CA ARG A 188 6.51 1.81 -22.61
C ARG A 188 6.11 3.24 -22.21
N ARG A 189 4.82 3.56 -22.20
CA ARG A 189 4.35 4.88 -21.73
C ARG A 189 4.35 5.00 -20.22
N PHE A 190 4.24 3.89 -19.50
CA PHE A 190 4.27 3.87 -18.03
C PHE A 190 5.66 4.06 -17.47
N GLU A 191 6.66 3.43 -18.07
CA GLU A 191 8.06 3.55 -17.66
C GLU A 191 8.62 4.98 -17.88
N GLN A 192 7.93 5.81 -18.66
CA GLN A 192 8.32 7.18 -18.94
C GLN A 192 7.83 8.23 -17.94
N LEU A 193 6.99 7.88 -16.97
CA LEU A 193 6.52 8.89 -16.01
C LEU A 193 7.60 9.40 -15.07
N GLY A 194 8.78 8.80 -15.06
CA GLY A 194 9.92 9.34 -14.34
C GLY A 194 9.59 9.81 -12.92
N ILE A 195 10.50 10.50 -12.31
CA ILE A 195 10.29 11.16 -11.01
C ILE A 195 9.48 12.43 -11.25
N LEU A 196 8.25 12.49 -10.72
CA LEU A 196 7.35 13.66 -10.83
C LEU A 196 7.66 14.71 -9.75
N THR A 197 8.05 14.26 -8.56
CA THR A 197 8.39 15.14 -7.44
C THR A 197 9.60 15.99 -7.80
N PRO A 198 9.51 17.34 -7.73
CA PRO A 198 10.63 18.21 -8.01
C PRO A 198 11.74 18.04 -6.96
N PRO A 199 12.98 18.44 -7.28
CA PRO A 199 14.09 18.46 -6.31
C PRO A 199 13.74 19.28 -5.06
N GLU A 200 14.24 18.84 -3.91
CA GLU A 200 14.09 19.57 -2.65
C GLU A 200 14.73 20.96 -2.74
N LYS A 201 14.11 21.93 -2.08
CA LYS A 201 14.62 23.30 -2.03
C LYS A 201 15.79 23.41 -1.06
N ALA A 202 16.67 24.40 -1.34
CA ALA A 202 17.76 24.72 -0.43
C ALA A 202 17.28 25.45 0.83
N GLU A 203 16.24 26.30 0.71
CA GLU A 203 15.65 27.04 1.79
C GLU A 203 14.93 26.11 2.78
N PRO A 204 14.88 26.44 4.08
CA PRO A 204 14.12 25.68 5.06
C PRO A 204 12.64 25.55 4.68
N GLN A 205 12.10 24.33 4.73
CA GLN A 205 10.68 24.04 4.51
C GLN A 205 10.13 23.24 5.70
N PHE A 206 9.02 23.70 6.27
CA PHE A 206 8.28 22.93 7.27
C PHE A 206 7.30 22.00 6.57
N ASN A 207 7.38 20.72 6.88
CA ASN A 207 6.62 19.65 6.23
C ASN A 207 5.69 18.94 7.23
N GLY A 208 4.92 17.96 6.77
CA GLY A 208 4.11 17.10 7.62
C GLY A 208 3.12 17.82 8.54
N ALA A 209 2.85 17.21 9.69
CA ALA A 209 1.88 17.72 10.65
C ALA A 209 2.36 18.98 11.41
N ASP A 210 1.45 19.90 11.64
CA ASP A 210 1.64 21.07 12.51
C ASP A 210 0.86 20.95 13.84
N ILE A 211 0.29 19.79 14.11
CA ILE A 211 -0.50 19.48 15.30
C ILE A 211 -0.07 18.12 15.88
N TRP A 212 0.05 18.04 17.19
CA TRP A 212 0.42 16.82 17.90
C TRP A 212 -0.42 16.63 19.16
N GLY A 213 -1.02 15.44 19.32
CA GLY A 213 -1.80 15.08 20.52
C GLY A 213 -0.98 14.28 21.53
N VAL A 214 -1.14 14.58 22.81
CA VAL A 214 -0.53 13.87 23.93
C VAL A 214 -1.43 13.91 25.16
N ARG A 215 -1.47 12.83 25.95
CA ARG A 215 -2.22 12.85 27.21
C ARG A 215 -1.46 13.61 28.32
N PRO A 216 -2.16 14.23 29.29
CA PRO A 216 -1.52 14.94 30.40
C PRO A 216 -0.48 14.09 31.12
N GLY A 217 0.68 14.68 31.42
CA GLY A 217 1.76 14.03 32.16
C GLY A 217 2.50 12.92 31.43
N ARG A 218 2.21 12.67 30.16
CA ARG A 218 2.87 11.61 29.35
C ARG A 218 4.15 12.13 28.69
N PRO A 219 5.11 11.25 28.35
CA PRO A 219 6.30 11.64 27.61
C PRO A 219 5.98 12.28 26.26
N VAL A 220 6.64 13.38 25.97
CA VAL A 220 6.61 14.06 24.67
C VAL A 220 7.85 13.66 23.89
N ILE A 221 7.65 13.10 22.71
CA ILE A 221 8.66 12.93 21.66
C ILE A 221 7.98 13.29 20.35
N PHE A 222 8.29 14.46 19.81
CA PHE A 222 7.77 14.92 18.52
C PHE A 222 8.87 15.61 17.73
N ARG A 223 9.24 15.01 16.59
CA ARG A 223 10.16 15.61 15.65
C ARG A 223 9.39 16.53 14.72
N VAL A 224 9.76 17.79 14.68
CA VAL A 224 9.24 18.77 13.73
C VAL A 224 9.88 18.51 12.36
N PRO A 225 9.10 18.18 11.33
CA PRO A 225 9.67 17.86 10.02
C PRO A 225 10.13 19.14 9.32
N ILE A 226 11.44 19.23 9.04
CA ILE A 226 12.04 20.40 8.42
C ILE A 226 13.10 19.96 7.41
N SER A 227 12.81 20.12 6.12
CA SER A 227 13.75 19.90 5.04
C SER A 227 14.49 21.20 4.66
N GLY A 228 15.53 21.06 3.84
CA GLY A 228 16.38 22.15 3.38
C GLY A 228 17.87 21.84 3.59
N ARG A 229 18.71 22.68 2.97
CA ARG A 229 20.16 22.46 3.00
C ARG A 229 20.73 22.60 4.42
N ARG A 230 21.54 21.66 4.83
CA ARG A 230 22.28 21.69 6.11
C ARG A 230 23.67 22.36 5.91
N PRO A 231 24.28 23.02 6.92
CA PRO A 231 23.77 23.15 8.29
C PRO A 231 22.59 24.12 8.40
N MET A 232 21.72 23.88 9.39
CA MET A 232 20.52 24.67 9.66
C MET A 232 20.43 24.97 11.15
N ARG A 233 20.19 26.23 11.50
CA ARG A 233 19.93 26.66 12.87
C ARG A 233 18.45 26.54 13.19
N LEU A 234 18.11 25.80 14.23
CA LEU A 234 16.74 25.62 14.69
C LEU A 234 16.56 26.27 16.07
N THR A 235 15.44 26.97 16.26
CA THR A 235 15.05 27.53 17.57
C THR A 235 13.55 27.33 17.82
N ALA A 236 13.14 27.28 19.07
CA ALA A 236 11.74 27.18 19.46
C ALA A 236 11.41 28.15 20.61
N GLU A 237 10.23 28.78 20.52
CA GLU A 237 9.67 29.69 21.50
C GLU A 237 8.28 29.24 21.93
N GLY A 238 7.85 29.61 23.14
CA GLY A 238 6.53 29.22 23.65
C GLY A 238 6.46 27.79 24.19
N LEU A 239 7.61 27.19 24.53
CA LEU A 239 7.67 25.84 25.09
C LEU A 239 6.99 25.80 26.47
N PRO A 240 6.15 24.78 26.74
CA PRO A 240 5.71 24.49 28.10
C PRO A 240 6.92 24.22 29.02
N PRO A 241 6.88 24.57 30.35
CA PRO A 241 8.04 24.45 31.25
C PRO A 241 8.68 23.07 31.30
N SER A 242 7.90 22.01 31.10
CA SER A 242 8.33 20.59 31.12
C SER A 242 8.74 20.04 29.73
N VAL A 243 8.77 20.88 28.69
CA VAL A 243 9.13 20.50 27.32
C VAL A 243 10.38 21.26 26.91
N THR A 244 11.33 20.57 26.32
CA THR A 244 12.57 21.12 25.75
C THR A 244 12.60 20.93 24.24
N PHE A 245 13.47 21.67 23.56
CA PHE A 245 13.69 21.56 22.13
C PHE A 245 15.13 21.15 21.82
N ASP A 246 15.30 19.98 21.23
CA ASP A 246 16.60 19.53 20.70
C ASP A 246 16.80 20.13 19.31
N ALA A 247 17.65 21.13 19.22
CA ALA A 247 17.93 21.85 17.96
C ALA A 247 18.74 21.01 16.94
N THR A 248 19.32 19.87 17.33
CA THR A 248 20.09 19.01 16.41
C THR A 248 19.18 18.37 15.37
N TYR A 249 18.05 17.88 15.85
CA TYR A 249 17.08 17.16 15.01
C TYR A 249 15.69 17.83 14.96
N GLY A 250 15.51 18.96 15.65
CA GLY A 250 14.21 19.63 15.72
C GLY A 250 13.18 18.87 16.57
N VAL A 251 13.59 18.29 17.70
CA VAL A 251 12.73 17.40 18.48
C VAL A 251 12.23 18.08 19.76
N LEU A 252 10.91 18.11 19.94
CA LEU A 252 10.27 18.44 21.22
C LEU A 252 10.36 17.20 22.13
N ARG A 253 10.94 17.38 23.33
CA ARG A 253 11.14 16.31 24.31
C ARG A 253 10.71 16.76 25.70
N GLY A 254 10.33 15.81 26.55
CA GLY A 254 10.00 16.06 27.93
C GLY A 254 8.74 15.40 28.40
N THR A 255 7.97 16.08 29.23
CA THR A 255 6.70 15.60 29.78
C THR A 255 5.59 16.59 29.41
N ALA A 256 4.46 16.11 28.94
CA ALA A 256 3.30 16.94 28.66
C ALA A 256 2.81 17.65 29.92
N PRO A 257 2.34 18.90 29.82
CA PRO A 257 1.67 19.57 30.94
C PRO A 257 0.57 18.71 31.56
N GLN A 258 0.37 18.85 32.88
CA GLN A 258 -0.77 18.20 33.56
C GLN A 258 -2.11 18.83 33.21
N THR A 259 -2.12 20.11 32.84
CA THR A 259 -3.32 20.83 32.44
C THR A 259 -3.61 20.58 30.96
N ALA A 260 -4.80 20.08 30.67
CA ALA A 260 -5.29 19.93 29.29
C ALA A 260 -5.45 21.32 28.64
N GLY A 261 -5.12 21.39 27.34
CA GLY A 261 -5.20 22.62 26.54
C GLY A 261 -4.27 22.59 25.34
N ASP A 262 -4.35 23.64 24.55
CA ASP A 262 -3.53 23.85 23.35
C ASP A 262 -2.33 24.73 23.69
N TYR A 263 -1.14 24.26 23.33
CA TYR A 263 0.13 24.96 23.54
C TYR A 263 0.76 25.22 22.17
N ASP A 264 0.78 26.47 21.75
CA ASP A 264 1.35 26.89 20.46
C ASP A 264 2.85 27.18 20.63
N ILE A 265 3.67 26.40 19.93
CA ILE A 265 5.14 26.47 19.94
C ILE A 265 5.59 26.99 18.58
N ARG A 266 6.27 28.15 18.57
CA ARG A 266 6.83 28.73 17.37
C ARG A 266 8.22 28.15 17.10
N VAL A 267 8.40 27.50 15.97
CA VAL A 267 9.70 26.95 15.54
C VAL A 267 10.22 27.76 14.37
N THR A 268 11.48 28.17 14.44
CA THR A 268 12.19 28.88 13.38
C THR A 268 13.33 28.02 12.86
N ALA A 269 13.50 27.97 11.56
CA ALA A 269 14.58 27.30 10.85
C ALA A 269 15.29 28.30 9.94
N GLU A 270 16.63 28.35 9.96
CA GLU A 270 17.43 29.28 9.20
C GLU A 270 18.70 28.61 8.67
N ASN A 271 19.01 28.83 7.41
CA ASN A 271 20.27 28.43 6.75
C ASN A 271 20.76 29.55 5.82
N ASP A 272 21.82 29.30 5.06
CA ASP A 272 22.41 30.27 4.12
C ASP A 272 21.51 30.63 2.92
N ALA A 273 20.48 29.82 2.64
CA ALA A 273 19.53 30.07 1.56
C ALA A 273 18.26 30.82 2.02
N GLY A 274 17.94 30.81 3.32
CA GLY A 274 16.76 31.52 3.80
C GLY A 274 16.35 31.18 5.23
N ARG A 275 15.15 31.69 5.58
CA ARG A 275 14.51 31.49 6.89
C ARG A 275 13.05 31.12 6.70
N ALA A 276 12.58 30.18 7.50
CA ALA A 276 11.18 29.80 7.60
C ALA A 276 10.74 29.71 9.08
N GLU A 277 9.44 29.88 9.30
CA GLU A 277 8.84 29.80 10.61
C GLU A 277 7.49 29.04 10.55
N ARG A 278 7.19 28.23 11.56
CA ARG A 278 5.91 27.56 11.70
C ARG A 278 5.51 27.45 13.17
N THR A 279 4.22 27.60 13.44
CA THR A 279 3.64 27.26 14.73
C THR A 279 3.22 25.80 14.74
N ILE A 280 3.72 25.05 15.71
CA ILE A 280 3.34 23.68 16.02
C ILE A 280 2.42 23.70 17.23
N ARG A 281 1.25 23.08 17.13
CA ARG A 281 0.28 22.99 18.19
C ARG A 281 0.38 21.67 18.94
N LEU A 282 0.83 21.73 20.20
CA LEU A 282 0.79 20.61 21.13
C LEU A 282 -0.59 20.63 21.83
N VAL A 283 -1.42 19.64 21.54
CA VAL A 283 -2.74 19.45 22.14
C VAL A 283 -2.63 18.46 23.28
N VAL A 284 -2.74 18.94 24.50
CA VAL A 284 -2.76 18.12 25.72
C VAL A 284 -4.19 17.75 26.05
N GLY A 285 -4.55 16.48 25.92
CA GLY A 285 -5.95 16.02 26.11
C GLY A 285 -6.10 14.51 25.96
N ASP A 286 -7.32 14.03 25.81
CA ASP A 286 -7.62 12.60 25.80
C ASP A 286 -7.21 11.90 24.49
N ARG A 287 -7.01 12.66 23.40
CA ARG A 287 -6.76 12.11 22.08
C ARG A 287 -5.31 12.28 21.67
N ILE A 288 -4.71 11.18 21.29
CA ILE A 288 -3.47 11.12 20.51
C ILE A 288 -3.80 10.87 19.03
N ALA A 289 -2.81 10.75 18.16
CA ALA A 289 -3.01 10.46 16.74
C ALA A 289 -3.96 11.45 16.04
N LEU A 290 -3.73 12.76 16.23
CA LEU A 290 -4.55 13.81 15.61
C LEU A 290 -4.40 13.85 14.09
N THR A 291 -3.28 13.35 13.56
CA THR A 291 -3.04 13.02 12.15
C THR A 291 -2.69 11.54 12.01
N PRO A 292 -2.81 10.95 10.80
CA PRO A 292 -2.36 9.58 10.57
C PRO A 292 -0.87 9.44 10.85
N GLN A 293 -0.46 8.29 11.37
CA GLN A 293 0.97 8.03 11.59
C GLN A 293 1.73 7.86 10.28
N MET A 294 3.00 8.23 10.28
CA MET A 294 3.93 8.02 9.18
C MET A 294 5.19 7.34 9.70
N GLY A 295 5.61 6.26 9.06
CA GLY A 295 6.78 5.52 9.50
C GLY A 295 7.08 4.30 8.66
N TRP A 296 7.77 3.35 9.25
CA TRP A 296 8.21 2.11 8.64
C TRP A 296 7.76 0.92 9.49
N ASN A 297 7.48 -0.20 8.85
CA ASN A 297 7.19 -1.48 9.48
C ASN A 297 8.04 -2.59 8.84
N SER A 298 8.55 -3.49 9.65
CA SER A 298 9.53 -4.48 9.25
C SER A 298 8.98 -5.67 8.46
N TRP A 299 7.65 -5.89 8.44
CA TRP A 299 7.10 -7.17 7.97
C TRP A 299 7.38 -7.47 6.51
N ASN A 300 7.05 -6.54 5.63
CA ASN A 300 7.11 -6.78 4.18
C ASN A 300 8.54 -6.93 3.64
N ILE A 301 9.55 -6.53 4.41
CA ILE A 301 10.95 -6.69 3.99
C ILE A 301 11.71 -7.74 4.81
N TRP A 302 11.52 -7.80 6.11
CA TRP A 302 12.28 -8.73 6.94
C TRP A 302 11.48 -9.97 7.34
N GLY A 303 10.14 -9.85 7.56
CA GLY A 303 9.30 -10.95 8.04
C GLY A 303 9.95 -11.64 9.23
N TRP A 304 10.05 -12.94 9.20
CA TRP A 304 10.69 -13.77 10.24
C TRP A 304 12.23 -13.73 10.28
N CYS A 305 12.86 -12.92 9.43
CA CYS A 305 14.32 -12.68 9.47
C CYS A 305 14.69 -11.39 10.20
N LEU A 306 13.74 -10.75 10.89
CA LEU A 306 13.97 -9.52 11.63
C LEU A 306 14.92 -9.78 12.82
N THR A 307 15.88 -8.86 13.01
CA THR A 307 16.79 -8.81 14.15
C THR A 307 16.92 -7.39 14.67
N GLN A 308 17.38 -7.21 15.91
CA GLN A 308 17.64 -5.89 16.47
C GLN A 308 18.63 -5.09 15.62
N ALA A 309 19.67 -5.74 15.09
CA ALA A 309 20.65 -5.07 14.21
C ALA A 309 19.98 -4.52 12.94
N ARG A 310 19.18 -5.33 12.24
CA ARG A 310 18.43 -4.88 11.05
C ARG A 310 17.43 -3.76 11.38
N ALA A 311 16.79 -3.83 12.54
CA ALA A 311 15.90 -2.77 13.01
C ALA A 311 16.65 -1.47 13.25
N MET A 312 17.80 -1.52 13.91
CA MET A 312 18.66 -0.35 14.14
C MET A 312 19.25 0.22 12.84
N ASP A 313 19.58 -0.64 11.86
CA ASP A 313 19.97 -0.21 10.50
C ASP A 313 18.83 0.54 9.81
N SER A 314 17.58 0.09 9.98
CA SER A 314 16.40 0.78 9.44
C SER A 314 16.16 2.13 10.12
N VAL A 315 16.37 2.24 11.43
CA VAL A 315 16.35 3.53 12.16
C VAL A 315 17.38 4.50 11.56
N ARG A 316 18.62 4.03 11.39
CA ARG A 316 19.70 4.83 10.78
C ARG A 316 19.34 5.25 9.35
N ALA A 317 18.87 4.32 8.53
CA ALA A 317 18.48 4.59 7.16
C ALA A 317 17.32 5.60 7.03
N LEU A 318 16.34 5.55 7.94
CA LEU A 318 15.25 6.54 8.03
C LEU A 318 15.81 7.96 8.27
N GLN A 319 16.83 8.08 9.11
CA GLN A 319 17.52 9.36 9.37
C GLN A 319 18.36 9.80 8.16
N GLU A 320 19.19 8.92 7.62
CA GLU A 320 20.17 9.24 6.57
C GLU A 320 19.53 9.50 5.21
N SER A 321 18.38 8.86 4.91
CA SER A 321 17.62 9.11 3.68
C SER A 321 16.95 10.49 3.64
N GLY A 322 16.87 11.21 4.78
CA GLY A 322 16.16 12.48 4.91
C GLY A 322 14.64 12.33 5.06
N LEU A 323 14.09 11.13 5.04
CA LEU A 323 12.63 10.90 5.19
C LEU A 323 12.07 11.52 6.47
N ALA A 324 12.86 11.52 7.54
CA ALA A 324 12.49 12.14 8.82
C ALA A 324 12.18 13.64 8.70
N ASP A 325 12.83 14.34 7.77
CA ASP A 325 12.62 15.77 7.50
C ASP A 325 11.29 16.04 6.77
N HIS A 326 10.60 14.98 6.33
CA HIS A 326 9.27 14.98 5.68
C HIS A 326 8.16 14.39 6.57
N GLY A 327 8.47 14.02 7.84
CA GLY A 327 7.49 13.58 8.83
C GLY A 327 7.42 12.08 9.08
N TRP A 328 8.30 11.29 8.49
CA TRP A 328 8.40 9.85 8.75
C TRP A 328 9.10 9.64 10.10
N ALA A 329 8.36 9.18 11.11
CA ALA A 329 8.84 9.22 12.49
C ALA A 329 8.61 7.93 13.30
N TYR A 330 7.93 6.91 12.76
CA TYR A 330 7.74 5.63 13.44
C TYR A 330 8.64 4.55 12.84
N VAL A 331 9.23 3.71 13.72
CA VAL A 331 9.97 2.50 13.35
C VAL A 331 9.36 1.32 14.09
N ASN A 332 8.60 0.50 13.38
CA ASN A 332 7.79 -0.55 13.98
C ASN A 332 8.39 -1.93 13.73
N LEU A 333 8.69 -2.64 14.84
CA LEU A 333 8.99 -4.06 14.83
C LEU A 333 7.68 -4.82 14.65
N ASP A 334 7.60 -5.62 13.59
CA ASP A 334 6.51 -6.56 13.41
C ASP A 334 6.84 -7.89 14.12
N ASP A 335 6.20 -8.99 13.79
CA ASP A 335 6.34 -10.31 14.42
C ASP A 335 7.79 -10.84 14.47
N TRP A 336 8.05 -11.86 15.29
CA TRP A 336 9.33 -12.58 15.45
C TRP A 336 10.38 -11.93 16.37
N TRP A 337 10.02 -10.97 17.21
CA TRP A 337 10.89 -10.46 18.28
C TRP A 337 10.77 -11.28 19.59
N ALA A 338 9.60 -11.90 19.84
CA ALA A 338 9.37 -12.77 20.99
C ALA A 338 9.85 -14.21 20.72
N HIS A 339 9.86 -15.03 21.74
CA HIS A 339 10.21 -16.45 21.59
C HIS A 339 9.17 -17.23 20.79
N ASN A 340 9.66 -18.13 19.94
CA ASN A 340 8.88 -19.05 19.14
C ASN A 340 9.30 -20.49 19.41
N ASN A 341 8.64 -21.18 20.32
CA ASN A 341 8.91 -22.57 20.64
C ASN A 341 8.23 -23.56 19.68
N GLU A 342 7.26 -23.08 18.88
CA GLU A 342 6.56 -23.88 17.88
C GLU A 342 7.43 -24.26 16.67
N VAL A 343 8.56 -23.59 16.44
CA VAL A 343 9.52 -23.96 15.38
C VAL A 343 10.13 -25.34 15.63
N LEU A 344 10.12 -25.82 16.87
CA LEU A 344 10.58 -27.17 17.28
C LEU A 344 9.47 -28.19 17.22
N ALA A 345 8.19 -27.78 17.12
CA ALA A 345 7.05 -28.67 17.06
C ALA A 345 6.96 -29.43 15.73
N GLU A 346 6.29 -30.58 15.75
CA GLU A 346 6.07 -31.38 14.53
C GLU A 346 5.01 -30.76 13.63
N GLY A 347 5.43 -30.24 12.47
CA GLY A 347 4.54 -29.69 11.44
C GLY A 347 5.30 -29.12 10.24
N LYS A 348 4.76 -29.31 9.02
CA LYS A 348 5.46 -28.87 7.79
C LYS A 348 5.67 -27.36 7.74
N GLU A 349 4.68 -26.58 8.13
CA GLU A 349 4.73 -25.11 8.06
C GLU A 349 5.70 -24.53 9.08
N CYS A 350 5.65 -24.99 10.33
CA CYS A 350 6.58 -24.57 11.39
C CYS A 350 8.02 -24.96 11.05
N ARG A 351 8.27 -26.16 10.54
CA ARG A 351 9.60 -26.61 10.12
C ARG A 351 10.15 -25.76 8.97
N GLN A 352 9.33 -25.39 8.00
CA GLN A 352 9.75 -24.58 6.87
C GLN A 352 10.12 -23.16 7.32
N ARG A 353 9.29 -22.50 8.12
CA ARG A 353 9.57 -21.17 8.70
C ARG A 353 10.81 -21.21 9.59
N GLY A 354 10.92 -22.22 10.46
CA GLY A 354 12.09 -22.43 11.28
C GLY A 354 13.37 -22.63 10.47
N ALA A 355 13.33 -23.44 9.41
CA ALA A 355 14.48 -23.67 8.54
C ALA A 355 14.91 -22.43 7.76
N GLU A 356 13.98 -21.59 7.32
CA GLU A 356 14.27 -20.31 6.66
C GLU A 356 14.91 -19.31 7.64
N ARG A 357 14.37 -19.21 8.85
CA ARG A 357 14.93 -18.36 9.88
C ARG A 357 16.31 -18.85 10.35
N ALA A 358 16.48 -20.15 10.53
CA ALA A 358 17.74 -20.73 10.97
C ALA A 358 18.91 -20.48 10.00
N ARG A 359 18.59 -20.26 8.72
CA ARG A 359 19.63 -19.85 7.75
C ARG A 359 20.22 -18.47 8.06
N ASP A 360 19.40 -17.56 8.62
CA ASP A 360 19.81 -16.19 8.87
C ASP A 360 20.25 -15.93 10.32
N VAL A 361 19.59 -16.57 11.31
CA VAL A 361 19.76 -16.23 12.75
C VAL A 361 19.90 -17.44 13.68
N GLY A 362 19.68 -18.67 13.20
CA GLY A 362 19.75 -19.90 14.01
C GLY A 362 18.50 -20.19 14.85
N PHE A 363 18.25 -21.47 15.14
CA PHE A 363 17.12 -21.91 15.97
C PHE A 363 17.24 -21.48 17.42
N ASP A 364 18.45 -21.53 17.99
CA ASP A 364 18.71 -21.18 19.39
C ASP A 364 18.44 -19.70 19.67
N ASP A 365 18.43 -18.84 18.64
CA ASP A 365 18.17 -17.41 18.80
C ASP A 365 16.69 -17.11 19.00
N VAL A 366 15.78 -17.97 18.55
CA VAL A 366 14.34 -17.72 18.62
C VAL A 366 13.62 -18.60 19.64
N THR A 367 14.23 -19.65 20.14
CA THR A 367 13.65 -20.54 21.15
C THR A 367 14.13 -20.18 22.56
N GLY A 368 13.33 -20.49 23.57
CA GLY A 368 13.66 -20.22 24.96
C GLY A 368 12.42 -19.94 25.84
N PRO A 369 12.61 -19.57 27.11
CA PRO A 369 11.49 -19.20 27.97
C PRO A 369 10.79 -17.96 27.41
N ALA A 370 9.50 -18.11 27.08
CA ALA A 370 8.72 -17.01 26.52
C ALA A 370 8.40 -15.93 27.56
N ARG A 371 8.34 -16.32 28.83
CA ARG A 371 8.05 -15.43 29.97
C ARG A 371 8.99 -15.73 31.13
N ASP A 372 9.24 -14.74 31.98
CA ASP A 372 9.95 -14.91 33.25
C ASP A 372 9.06 -15.51 34.36
N ALA A 373 9.60 -15.68 35.55
CA ALA A 373 8.90 -16.25 36.70
C ALA A 373 7.68 -15.42 37.14
N GLU A 374 7.67 -14.14 36.83
CA GLU A 374 6.58 -13.20 37.12
C GLU A 374 5.56 -13.10 35.97
N GLY A 375 5.74 -13.91 34.92
CA GLY A 375 4.84 -13.97 33.76
C GLY A 375 5.08 -12.83 32.75
N ARG A 376 6.14 -12.02 32.89
CA ARG A 376 6.46 -10.93 31.96
C ARG A 376 7.09 -11.49 30.69
N ILE A 377 6.66 -11.01 29.53
CA ILE A 377 7.14 -11.47 28.23
C ILE A 377 8.64 -11.15 28.05
N LEU A 378 9.34 -12.08 27.41
CA LEU A 378 10.77 -11.98 27.09
C LEU A 378 10.97 -11.86 25.58
N SER A 379 11.93 -11.04 25.19
CA SER A 379 12.41 -11.01 23.81
C SER A 379 13.36 -12.19 23.55
N ASN A 380 13.39 -12.68 22.31
CA ASN A 380 14.34 -13.72 21.89
C ASN A 380 15.78 -13.15 21.75
N ARG A 381 16.76 -14.01 21.53
CA ARG A 381 18.18 -13.60 21.47
C ARG A 381 18.51 -12.72 20.25
N SER A 382 17.66 -12.71 19.20
CA SER A 382 17.81 -11.79 18.08
C SER A 382 17.49 -10.34 18.48
N PHE A 383 16.86 -10.15 19.64
CA PHE A 383 16.55 -8.86 20.27
C PHE A 383 17.05 -8.83 21.71
N PRO A 384 18.38 -8.77 21.91
CA PRO A 384 18.98 -8.90 23.25
C PRO A 384 18.64 -7.75 24.19
N ASP A 385 18.32 -6.57 23.67
CA ASP A 385 18.00 -5.38 24.46
C ASP A 385 16.97 -4.49 23.76
N MET A 386 15.69 -4.69 24.07
CA MET A 386 14.56 -3.92 23.52
C MET A 386 14.62 -2.45 23.95
N ARG A 387 15.16 -2.16 25.13
CA ARG A 387 15.32 -0.79 25.61
C ARG A 387 16.38 -0.03 24.80
N ALA A 388 17.52 -0.66 24.51
CA ALA A 388 18.54 -0.07 23.65
C ALA A 388 18.00 0.27 22.26
N PHE A 389 17.11 -0.56 21.68
CA PHE A 389 16.45 -0.26 20.41
C PHE A 389 15.55 0.99 20.51
N THR A 390 14.68 1.07 21.51
CA THR A 390 13.78 2.22 21.68
C THR A 390 14.54 3.50 21.98
N ASP A 391 15.55 3.45 22.87
CA ASP A 391 16.40 4.59 23.20
C ASP A 391 17.17 5.10 21.96
N TYR A 392 17.62 4.18 21.09
CA TYR A 392 18.27 4.55 19.83
C TYR A 392 17.29 5.25 18.86
N ALA A 393 16.08 4.73 18.68
CA ALA A 393 15.05 5.38 17.88
C ALA A 393 14.68 6.77 18.45
N HIS A 394 14.47 6.84 19.76
CA HIS A 394 14.17 8.08 20.47
C HIS A 394 15.31 9.12 20.36
N SER A 395 16.58 8.70 20.24
CA SER A 395 17.69 9.64 20.10
C SER A 395 17.55 10.55 18.87
N PHE A 396 16.93 10.06 17.79
CA PHE A 396 16.61 10.84 16.59
C PHE A 396 15.24 11.53 16.64
N GLY A 397 14.46 11.34 17.70
CA GLY A 397 13.08 11.82 17.80
C GLY A 397 12.06 10.92 17.13
N PHE A 398 12.43 9.69 16.80
CA PHE A 398 11.51 8.69 16.27
C PHE A 398 10.74 8.00 17.38
N LYS A 399 9.63 7.38 17.05
CA LYS A 399 8.82 6.52 17.90
C LYS A 399 9.06 5.06 17.54
N ALA A 400 9.11 4.21 18.54
CA ALA A 400 9.34 2.79 18.40
C ALA A 400 8.02 2.01 18.52
N GLY A 401 7.77 1.09 17.59
CA GLY A 401 6.59 0.23 17.59
C GLY A 401 6.89 -1.23 17.81
N LEU A 402 5.89 -1.96 18.26
CA LEU A 402 5.93 -3.38 18.56
C LEU A 402 4.71 -4.09 17.99
N TYR A 403 4.75 -5.42 17.92
CA TYR A 403 3.68 -6.29 17.46
C TYR A 403 3.35 -7.36 18.50
N SER A 404 2.08 -7.71 18.63
CA SER A 404 1.61 -8.85 19.43
C SER A 404 0.23 -9.33 18.95
N SER A 405 -0.38 -10.28 19.68
CA SER A 405 -1.67 -10.89 19.37
C SER A 405 -2.50 -11.10 20.65
N PRO A 406 -3.84 -10.96 20.60
CA PRO A 406 -4.73 -11.38 21.68
C PRO A 406 -4.76 -12.90 21.90
N GLY A 407 -4.26 -13.68 20.95
CA GLY A 407 -4.19 -15.11 21.03
C GLY A 407 -3.04 -15.63 21.89
N PRO A 408 -2.97 -16.96 22.12
CA PRO A 408 -1.83 -17.57 22.78
C PRO A 408 -0.53 -17.42 21.96
N LEU A 409 -0.67 -17.35 20.64
CA LEU A 409 0.46 -17.19 19.70
C LEU A 409 0.15 -16.11 18.68
N THR A 410 1.21 -15.47 18.18
CA THR A 410 1.14 -14.56 17.03
C THR A 410 0.95 -15.32 15.71
N CYS A 411 0.81 -14.60 14.59
CA CYS A 411 0.73 -15.20 13.25
C CYS A 411 2.02 -15.93 12.87
N GLY A 412 3.17 -15.45 13.32
CA GLY A 412 4.47 -16.12 13.19
C GLY A 412 4.73 -17.20 14.23
N LEU A 413 3.73 -17.57 15.05
CA LEU A 413 3.80 -18.59 16.11
C LEU A 413 4.72 -18.20 17.29
N CYS A 414 5.00 -16.92 17.46
CA CYS A 414 5.66 -16.41 18.66
C CYS A 414 4.66 -16.27 19.81
N GLU A 415 5.16 -16.06 21.03
CA GLU A 415 4.32 -15.85 22.21
C GLU A 415 3.35 -14.67 22.03
N GLY A 416 2.06 -14.91 22.32
CA GLY A 416 0.99 -13.89 22.32
C GLY A 416 0.64 -13.42 23.72
N SER A 417 -0.35 -12.52 23.82
CA SER A 417 -0.70 -11.85 25.08
C SER A 417 -1.87 -12.50 25.84
N LEU A 418 -2.46 -13.60 25.37
CA LEU A 418 -3.65 -14.19 25.98
C LEU A 418 -3.47 -14.46 27.48
N GLY A 419 -4.25 -13.75 28.30
CA GLY A 419 -4.19 -13.87 29.77
C GLY A 419 -3.09 -13.07 30.45
N HIS A 420 -2.25 -12.36 29.70
CA HIS A 420 -1.11 -11.57 30.18
C HIS A 420 -1.14 -10.11 29.73
N GLU A 421 -2.27 -9.60 29.27
CA GLU A 421 -2.37 -8.29 28.60
C GLU A 421 -1.89 -7.14 29.48
N GLU A 422 -2.11 -7.23 30.81
CA GLU A 422 -1.63 -6.22 31.78
C GLU A 422 -0.11 -6.22 31.92
N GLN A 423 0.48 -7.42 32.09
CA GLN A 423 1.94 -7.56 32.22
C GLN A 423 2.64 -7.14 30.93
N ASP A 424 2.06 -7.50 29.78
CA ASP A 424 2.63 -7.19 28.47
C ASP A 424 2.56 -5.70 28.17
N ALA A 425 1.41 -5.04 28.42
CA ALA A 425 1.29 -3.59 28.28
C ALA A 425 2.29 -2.82 29.18
N ALA A 426 2.46 -3.28 30.43
CA ALA A 426 3.44 -2.70 31.35
C ALA A 426 4.87 -2.91 30.84
N ARG A 427 5.18 -4.09 30.31
CA ARG A 427 6.50 -4.42 29.75
C ARG A 427 6.84 -3.62 28.52
N TYR A 428 5.86 -3.41 27.61
CA TYR A 428 6.04 -2.57 26.42
C TYR A 428 6.31 -1.11 26.80
N ALA A 429 5.59 -0.58 27.79
CA ALA A 429 5.83 0.75 28.31
C ALA A 429 7.20 0.89 29.02
N GLU A 430 7.62 -0.11 29.81
CA GLU A 430 8.93 -0.20 30.44
C GLU A 430 10.07 -0.18 29.42
N TRP A 431 9.94 -0.94 28.33
CA TRP A 431 10.90 -0.94 27.23
C TRP A 431 10.91 0.37 26.43
N GLY A 432 9.88 1.21 26.57
CA GLY A 432 9.80 2.52 25.91
C GLY A 432 9.05 2.53 24.59
N PHE A 433 8.28 1.49 24.26
CA PHE A 433 7.51 1.47 23.02
C PHE A 433 6.35 2.47 23.02
N ASP A 434 6.10 3.07 21.85
CA ASP A 434 5.11 4.11 21.59
C ASP A 434 3.96 3.63 20.68
N TYR A 435 4.00 2.39 20.21
CA TYR A 435 3.04 1.83 19.26
C TYR A 435 2.93 0.32 19.45
N LEU A 436 1.71 -0.19 19.34
CA LEU A 436 1.42 -1.62 19.35
C LEU A 436 0.49 -1.98 18.19
N LYS A 437 0.97 -2.82 17.25
CA LYS A 437 0.11 -3.55 16.30
C LYS A 437 -0.37 -4.83 16.98
N TYR A 438 -1.69 -4.98 17.10
CA TYR A 438 -2.30 -6.10 17.83
C TYR A 438 -3.16 -6.92 16.88
N ASP A 439 -2.61 -8.08 16.48
CA ASP A 439 -3.09 -8.87 15.36
C ASP A 439 -3.91 -10.08 15.82
N TRP A 440 -5.00 -10.37 15.11
CA TRP A 440 -5.97 -11.41 15.44
C TRP A 440 -5.36 -12.82 15.58
N CYS A 441 -4.54 -13.26 14.62
CA CYS A 441 -3.72 -14.48 14.64
C CYS A 441 -4.40 -15.73 15.24
N SER A 442 -3.76 -16.34 16.25
CA SER A 442 -4.27 -17.56 16.88
C SER A 442 -5.49 -17.34 17.80
N TYR A 443 -5.89 -16.08 18.08
CA TYR A 443 -7.14 -15.81 18.79
C TYR A 443 -8.36 -16.40 18.05
N ASN A 444 -8.24 -16.58 16.77
CA ASN A 444 -9.15 -17.34 15.95
C ASN A 444 -9.56 -18.70 16.56
N LYS A 445 -8.65 -19.43 17.22
CA LYS A 445 -8.96 -20.70 17.89
C LYS A 445 -9.78 -20.49 19.19
N VAL A 446 -9.51 -19.40 19.90
CA VAL A 446 -10.28 -18.98 21.09
C VAL A 446 -11.68 -18.59 20.67
N PHE A 447 -11.81 -17.75 19.65
CA PHE A 447 -13.07 -17.33 19.05
C PHE A 447 -13.91 -18.52 18.59
N ALA A 448 -13.31 -19.47 17.87
CA ALA A 448 -13.99 -20.68 17.40
C ALA A 448 -14.54 -21.53 18.55
N LYS A 449 -13.78 -21.66 19.65
CA LYS A 449 -14.20 -22.37 20.85
C LYS A 449 -15.37 -21.67 21.58
N GLU A 450 -15.34 -20.33 21.63
CA GLU A 450 -16.38 -19.53 22.29
C GLU A 450 -17.69 -19.48 21.48
N THR A 451 -17.59 -19.42 20.16
CA THR A 451 -18.75 -19.16 19.28
C THR A 451 -19.30 -20.39 18.55
N GLY A 452 -18.53 -21.47 18.49
CA GLY A 452 -18.84 -22.65 17.67
C GLY A 452 -18.67 -22.44 16.17
N LEU A 453 -18.08 -21.32 15.74
CA LEU A 453 -17.85 -20.99 14.33
C LEU A 453 -16.44 -21.41 13.90
N GLY A 454 -16.33 -21.89 12.67
CA GLY A 454 -15.04 -22.32 12.12
C GLY A 454 -14.13 -21.11 11.79
N GLY A 455 -13.18 -20.83 12.62
CA GLY A 455 -12.01 -20.01 12.39
C GLY A 455 -12.03 -18.91 11.29
N TRP A 456 -10.89 -18.61 10.73
CA TRP A 456 -10.68 -17.63 9.64
C TRP A 456 -11.60 -17.82 8.41
N GLY A 457 -12.03 -19.04 8.14
CA GLY A 457 -12.81 -19.38 6.94
C GLY A 457 -14.29 -19.06 7.03
N ASP A 458 -14.84 -18.79 8.22
CA ASP A 458 -16.29 -18.54 8.36
C ASP A 458 -16.62 -17.04 8.32
N ARG A 459 -16.63 -16.49 7.10
CA ARG A 459 -16.97 -15.06 6.87
C ARG A 459 -18.37 -14.66 7.31
N ARG A 460 -19.29 -15.62 7.54
CA ARG A 460 -20.63 -15.33 8.05
C ARG A 460 -20.56 -14.64 9.41
N ALA A 461 -19.57 -15.02 10.24
CA ALA A 461 -19.36 -14.39 11.54
C ALA A 461 -18.88 -12.95 11.45
N TRP A 462 -18.17 -12.59 10.40
CA TRP A 462 -17.54 -11.27 10.28
C TRP A 462 -18.54 -10.11 10.24
N HIS A 463 -19.71 -10.35 9.65
CA HIS A 463 -20.77 -9.35 9.49
C HIS A 463 -21.98 -9.60 10.38
N ASP A 464 -21.99 -10.71 11.15
CA ASP A 464 -23.09 -11.05 12.06
C ASP A 464 -22.89 -10.37 13.43
N MET A 465 -23.73 -9.36 13.70
CA MET A 465 -23.72 -8.58 14.93
C MET A 465 -23.84 -9.43 16.20
N LYS A 466 -24.37 -10.64 16.11
CA LYS A 466 -24.46 -11.60 17.21
C LYS A 466 -23.09 -11.96 17.80
N TYR A 467 -22.05 -11.96 16.97
CA TYR A 467 -20.69 -12.34 17.39
C TYR A 467 -19.78 -11.14 17.65
N ARG A 468 -20.30 -9.90 17.48
CA ARG A 468 -19.54 -8.67 17.61
C ARG A 468 -18.73 -8.58 18.92
N GLU A 469 -19.35 -8.93 20.05
CA GLU A 469 -18.66 -8.87 21.34
C GLU A 469 -17.46 -9.83 21.43
N ALA A 470 -17.52 -10.98 20.79
CA ALA A 470 -16.39 -11.91 20.74
C ALA A 470 -15.20 -11.34 19.96
N PHE A 471 -15.44 -10.44 18.98
CA PHE A 471 -14.39 -9.68 18.32
C PHE A 471 -13.87 -8.51 19.18
N VAL A 472 -14.76 -7.80 19.86
CA VAL A 472 -14.42 -6.57 20.63
C VAL A 472 -13.65 -6.90 21.91
N LYS A 473 -14.05 -7.94 22.64
CA LYS A 473 -13.55 -8.30 23.97
C LYS A 473 -12.01 -8.36 24.09
N PRO A 474 -11.26 -9.06 23.21
CA PRO A 474 -9.81 -9.16 23.35
C PRO A 474 -9.11 -7.82 23.12
N TYR A 475 -9.62 -6.99 22.18
CA TYR A 475 -9.04 -5.68 21.91
C TYR A 475 -9.36 -4.69 23.03
N ARG A 476 -10.53 -4.74 23.64
CA ARG A 476 -10.87 -3.93 24.82
C ARG A 476 -9.92 -4.20 25.97
N LYS A 477 -9.64 -5.47 26.27
CA LYS A 477 -8.74 -5.86 27.36
C LYS A 477 -7.34 -5.27 27.22
N MET A 478 -6.73 -5.39 26.05
CA MET A 478 -5.42 -4.78 25.77
C MET A 478 -5.51 -3.25 25.75
N GLY A 479 -6.54 -2.66 25.13
CA GLY A 479 -6.72 -1.22 25.08
C GLY A 479 -6.79 -0.59 26.46
N GLU A 480 -7.54 -1.18 27.39
CA GLU A 480 -7.60 -0.76 28.79
C GLU A 480 -6.25 -0.91 29.50
N ALA A 481 -5.51 -1.99 29.25
CA ALA A 481 -4.18 -2.21 29.81
C ALA A 481 -3.18 -1.13 29.32
N LEU A 482 -3.20 -0.78 28.04
CA LEU A 482 -2.36 0.27 27.45
C LEU A 482 -2.71 1.67 28.01
N GLN A 483 -3.99 1.96 28.21
CA GLN A 483 -4.42 3.26 28.75
C GLN A 483 -3.94 3.50 30.20
N ARG A 484 -3.74 2.45 30.99
CA ARG A 484 -3.21 2.53 32.36
C ARG A 484 -1.70 2.84 32.42
N GLN A 485 -0.97 2.69 31.31
CA GLN A 485 0.46 2.92 31.30
C GLN A 485 0.80 4.41 31.38
N ASN A 486 2.02 4.71 31.88
CA ASN A 486 2.54 6.08 32.01
C ASN A 486 3.12 6.64 30.69
N ARG A 487 2.80 6.04 29.55
CA ARG A 487 3.23 6.39 28.20
C ARG A 487 2.06 6.32 27.26
N ASP A 488 2.02 7.20 26.28
CA ASP A 488 1.09 7.07 25.15
C ASP A 488 1.60 6.00 24.21
N ILE A 489 0.81 4.95 24.02
CA ILE A 489 1.07 3.87 23.07
C ILE A 489 -0.02 3.91 22.03
N PHE A 490 0.35 4.21 20.78
CA PHE A 490 -0.56 4.17 19.64
C PHE A 490 -1.05 2.74 19.46
N TYR A 491 -2.35 2.51 19.53
CA TYR A 491 -2.96 1.19 19.47
C TYR A 491 -3.55 0.92 18.09
N SER A 492 -2.93 0.01 17.33
CA SER A 492 -3.32 -0.39 15.98
C SER A 492 -3.97 -1.77 15.99
N LEU A 493 -5.23 -1.84 15.60
CA LEU A 493 -5.98 -3.10 15.51
C LEU A 493 -5.73 -3.76 14.16
N CYS A 494 -5.14 -4.95 14.14
CA CYS A 494 -4.93 -5.75 12.95
C CYS A 494 -5.87 -6.96 12.96
N GLN A 495 -7.11 -6.75 12.55
CA GLN A 495 -8.17 -7.77 12.54
C GLN A 495 -8.98 -7.79 11.23
N TYR A 496 -8.44 -7.20 10.15
CA TYR A 496 -8.85 -7.40 8.77
C TYR A 496 -10.29 -7.00 8.41
N GLY A 497 -10.89 -6.06 9.14
CA GLY A 497 -12.28 -5.61 8.92
C GLY A 497 -13.34 -6.47 9.62
N MET A 498 -12.95 -7.48 10.40
CA MET A 498 -13.89 -8.39 11.04
C MET A 498 -14.74 -7.73 12.14
N GLY A 499 -16.00 -8.17 12.25
CA GLY A 499 -16.91 -7.79 13.33
C GLY A 499 -17.38 -6.32 13.28
N GLY A 500 -17.28 -5.66 12.12
CA GLY A 500 -17.66 -4.25 11.96
C GLY A 500 -16.76 -3.33 12.78
N VAL A 501 -15.44 -3.53 12.67
CA VAL A 501 -14.41 -2.81 13.46
C VAL A 501 -14.51 -1.30 13.34
N GLU A 502 -14.93 -0.80 12.23
CA GLU A 502 -15.15 0.62 11.95
C GLU A 502 -16.06 1.28 13.00
N ASP A 503 -17.06 0.55 13.51
CA ASP A 503 -18.01 1.06 14.50
C ASP A 503 -17.47 1.07 15.93
N TRP A 504 -16.57 0.15 16.28
CA TRP A 504 -16.19 -0.07 17.67
C TRP A 504 -14.71 0.22 17.98
N ALA A 505 -13.84 0.35 17.01
CA ALA A 505 -12.40 0.55 17.22
C ALA A 505 -12.12 1.69 18.23
N ARG A 506 -12.79 2.83 18.08
CA ARG A 506 -12.64 3.97 19.02
C ARG A 506 -13.01 3.62 20.45
N THR A 507 -14.00 2.73 20.65
CA THR A 507 -14.52 2.39 21.99
C THR A 507 -13.56 1.52 22.79
N VAL A 508 -12.59 0.89 22.12
CA VAL A 508 -11.52 0.10 22.76
C VAL A 508 -10.20 0.87 22.86
N GLY A 509 -10.21 2.16 22.54
CA GLY A 509 -9.03 3.02 22.62
C GLY A 509 -8.08 2.89 21.42
N ALA A 510 -8.54 2.34 20.30
CA ALA A 510 -7.73 2.21 19.09
C ALA A 510 -7.42 3.56 18.44
N ASN A 511 -6.25 3.65 17.84
CA ASN A 511 -5.80 4.81 17.06
C ASN A 511 -5.73 4.50 15.55
N SER A 512 -5.71 3.23 15.17
CA SER A 512 -5.99 2.76 13.81
C SER A 512 -6.61 1.36 13.82
N TRP A 513 -7.22 0.98 12.70
CA TRP A 513 -7.82 -0.33 12.51
C TRP A 513 -7.69 -0.78 11.06
N ARG A 514 -7.18 -2.00 10.86
CA ARG A 514 -7.09 -2.63 9.55
C ARG A 514 -8.50 -2.85 8.99
N SER A 515 -8.73 -2.31 7.80
CA SER A 515 -10.02 -2.38 7.11
C SER A 515 -10.10 -3.55 6.13
N TRP A 516 -8.97 -4.13 5.76
CA TRP A 516 -8.85 -5.15 4.73
C TRP A 516 -7.76 -6.18 5.07
N ASP A 517 -7.68 -7.23 4.25
CA ASP A 517 -6.65 -8.27 4.29
C ASP A 517 -5.24 -7.71 4.00
N ASP A 518 -4.21 -8.54 4.18
CA ASP A 518 -2.84 -8.15 3.88
C ASP A 518 -2.67 -7.84 2.40
N LEU A 519 -2.16 -6.65 2.12
CA LEU A 519 -1.89 -6.22 0.75
C LEU A 519 -0.83 -7.10 0.08
N LYS A 520 -1.02 -7.27 -1.22
CA LYS A 520 -0.02 -7.81 -2.13
C LYS A 520 0.33 -6.73 -3.14
N ASP A 521 1.54 -6.77 -3.67
CA ASP A 521 2.02 -5.83 -4.67
C ASP A 521 1.42 -6.13 -6.07
N MET A 522 0.11 -6.06 -6.12
CA MET A 522 -0.72 -6.27 -7.29
C MET A 522 -1.82 -5.21 -7.33
N TRP A 523 -2.10 -4.68 -8.51
CA TRP A 523 -3.12 -3.64 -8.72
C TRP A 523 -4.48 -4.02 -8.13
N GLY A 524 -5.00 -5.19 -8.45
CA GLY A 524 -6.32 -5.61 -8.01
C GLY A 524 -6.46 -5.72 -6.48
N TRP A 525 -5.40 -6.08 -5.76
CA TRP A 525 -5.41 -6.09 -4.30
C TRP A 525 -5.44 -4.69 -3.70
N MET A 526 -4.62 -3.78 -4.25
CA MET A 526 -4.60 -2.39 -3.85
C MET A 526 -5.96 -1.71 -4.13
N GLU A 527 -6.53 -1.99 -5.31
CA GLU A 527 -7.84 -1.50 -5.72
C GLU A 527 -8.94 -1.98 -4.74
N LEU A 528 -8.97 -3.28 -4.43
CA LEU A 528 -9.95 -3.85 -3.49
C LEU A 528 -9.86 -3.25 -2.09
N ALA A 529 -8.65 -2.95 -1.60
CA ALA A 529 -8.46 -2.41 -0.26
C ALA A 529 -9.06 -1.00 -0.09
N VAL A 530 -9.07 -0.19 -1.14
CA VAL A 530 -9.52 1.21 -1.10
C VAL A 530 -10.79 1.44 -1.91
N GLU A 531 -10.94 0.80 -3.07
CA GLU A 531 -12.08 0.99 -3.96
C GLU A 531 -13.29 0.11 -3.61
N SER A 532 -13.17 -0.79 -2.63
CA SER A 532 -14.30 -1.56 -2.08
C SER A 532 -15.37 -0.63 -1.46
N GLU A 533 -16.53 -1.18 -1.15
CA GLU A 533 -17.59 -0.41 -0.49
C GLU A 533 -17.13 0.18 0.84
N ILE A 534 -16.40 -0.61 1.67
CA ILE A 534 -15.87 -0.13 2.95
C ILE A 534 -14.84 0.99 2.72
N GLY A 535 -13.95 0.85 1.73
CA GLY A 535 -12.97 1.89 1.38
C GLY A 535 -13.65 3.19 0.96
N GLY A 536 -14.70 3.13 0.14
CA GLY A 536 -15.50 4.29 -0.27
C GLY A 536 -16.18 5.03 0.90
N GLU A 537 -16.36 4.37 2.05
CA GLU A 537 -17.06 4.88 3.23
C GLU A 537 -16.12 5.25 4.40
N PHE A 538 -14.79 5.17 4.26
CA PHE A 538 -13.84 5.54 5.33
C PHE A 538 -14.10 6.92 5.94
N TRP A 539 -14.61 7.85 5.15
CA TRP A 539 -14.95 9.20 5.60
C TRP A 539 -15.99 9.25 6.74
N ARG A 540 -16.76 8.17 6.97
CA ARG A 540 -17.74 8.08 8.06
C ARG A 540 -17.09 7.71 9.39
N TYR A 541 -16.02 6.92 9.36
CA TYR A 541 -15.46 6.25 10.53
C TYR A 541 -14.08 6.76 10.91
N SER A 542 -13.30 7.23 9.91
CA SER A 542 -11.91 7.65 10.06
C SER A 542 -11.79 9.13 10.38
N GLY A 543 -10.82 9.48 11.22
CA GLY A 543 -10.53 10.88 11.57
C GLY A 543 -9.69 10.99 12.85
N PRO A 544 -9.47 12.22 13.35
CA PRO A 544 -8.56 12.46 14.46
C PRO A 544 -8.76 11.53 15.66
N GLY A 545 -7.68 10.87 16.04
CA GLY A 545 -7.63 9.90 17.12
C GLY A 545 -7.83 8.44 16.70
N CYS A 546 -8.41 8.17 15.50
CA CYS A 546 -8.58 6.79 15.02
C CYS A 546 -8.78 6.75 13.50
N TRP A 547 -7.90 6.05 12.80
CA TRP A 547 -7.76 6.06 11.36
C TRP A 547 -7.98 4.68 10.75
N ALA A 548 -8.72 4.62 9.63
CA ALA A 548 -8.82 3.41 8.83
C ALA A 548 -7.46 3.09 8.21
N ASP A 549 -7.06 1.83 8.25
CA ASP A 549 -5.77 1.33 7.78
C ASP A 549 -5.98 0.26 6.70
N PRO A 550 -5.86 0.59 5.42
CA PRO A 550 -5.95 -0.38 4.34
C PRO A 550 -4.63 -1.15 4.11
N ASP A 551 -3.73 -1.13 5.08
CA ASP A 551 -2.41 -1.76 5.13
C ASP A 551 -1.24 -0.87 4.67
N MET A 552 -0.03 -1.41 4.77
CA MET A 552 1.25 -0.73 4.52
C MET A 552 1.43 -0.32 3.05
N LEU A 553 2.35 0.62 2.83
CA LEU A 553 2.80 0.99 1.49
C LEU A 553 3.72 -0.10 0.93
N ILE A 554 3.27 -0.77 -0.12
CA ILE A 554 4.01 -1.84 -0.82
C ILE A 554 4.77 -1.30 -2.03
N ILE A 555 5.60 -0.30 -1.80
CA ILE A 555 6.47 0.36 -2.79
C ILE A 555 7.93 -0.02 -2.57
N GLY A 556 8.79 0.23 -3.57
CA GLY A 556 10.22 -0.06 -3.46
C GLY A 556 10.54 -1.57 -3.41
N ASN A 557 11.61 -1.94 -2.71
CA ASN A 557 12.04 -3.33 -2.58
C ASN A 557 11.22 -4.05 -1.51
N GLN A 558 10.59 -5.15 -1.89
CA GLN A 558 9.77 -6.01 -1.04
C GLN A 558 10.43 -7.38 -0.87
N LYS A 559 10.01 -8.15 0.13
CA LYS A 559 10.40 -9.54 0.29
C LYS A 559 9.17 -10.43 0.22
N SER A 560 9.02 -11.15 -0.88
CA SER A 560 8.01 -12.19 -1.03
C SER A 560 8.67 -13.56 -1.01
N CYS A 561 8.13 -14.48 -0.19
CA CYS A 561 8.58 -15.89 -0.17
C CYS A 561 10.10 -16.10 -0.05
N GLY A 562 10.78 -15.25 0.71
CA GLY A 562 12.22 -15.42 1.00
C GLY A 562 13.19 -14.67 0.09
N ALA A 563 12.76 -14.17 -1.06
CA ALA A 563 13.58 -13.37 -1.97
C ALA A 563 13.20 -11.89 -1.93
N THR A 564 14.19 -11.00 -1.95
CA THR A 564 13.98 -9.56 -2.12
C THR A 564 13.83 -9.25 -3.60
N HIS A 565 12.79 -8.49 -3.96
CA HIS A 565 12.51 -8.05 -5.32
C HIS A 565 11.94 -6.61 -5.31
N PRO A 566 12.06 -5.84 -6.38
CA PRO A 566 11.29 -4.62 -6.55
C PRO A 566 9.79 -4.95 -6.52
N THR A 567 8.97 -4.04 -5.98
CA THR A 567 7.51 -4.21 -6.06
C THR A 567 7.06 -4.50 -7.50
N PHE A 568 6.05 -5.35 -7.66
CA PHE A 568 5.46 -5.62 -8.97
C PHE A 568 4.48 -4.53 -9.42
N LEU A 569 4.16 -3.57 -8.55
CA LEU A 569 3.39 -2.38 -8.93
C LEU A 569 4.17 -1.53 -9.91
N THR A 570 3.53 -1.17 -11.02
CA THR A 570 4.08 -0.20 -11.97
C THR A 570 4.31 1.15 -11.30
N PRO A 571 5.14 2.05 -11.86
CA PRO A 571 5.29 3.40 -11.34
C PRO A 571 3.96 4.15 -11.19
N ASN A 572 3.03 4.00 -12.12
CA ASN A 572 1.69 4.61 -12.04
C ASN A 572 0.90 4.08 -10.85
N GLU A 573 0.91 2.78 -10.64
CA GLU A 573 0.22 2.14 -9.52
C GLU A 573 0.83 2.55 -8.18
N GLN A 574 2.16 2.74 -8.10
CA GLN A 574 2.81 3.27 -6.90
C GLN A 574 2.40 4.72 -6.63
N TYR A 575 2.31 5.59 -7.66
CA TYR A 575 1.75 6.95 -7.52
C TYR A 575 0.29 6.91 -7.03
N THR A 576 -0.51 5.99 -7.58
CA THR A 576 -1.91 5.80 -7.16
C THR A 576 -1.99 5.33 -5.71
N HIS A 577 -1.15 4.39 -5.34
CA HIS A 577 -1.07 3.86 -3.97
C HIS A 577 -0.84 4.97 -2.95
N VAL A 578 0.23 5.75 -3.11
CA VAL A 578 0.55 6.85 -2.18
C VAL A 578 -0.52 7.95 -2.22
N SER A 579 -1.07 8.26 -3.40
CA SER A 579 -2.16 9.26 -3.55
C SER A 579 -3.41 8.86 -2.78
N LEU A 580 -3.89 7.63 -2.97
CA LEU A 580 -5.11 7.16 -2.33
C LEU A 580 -4.95 7.01 -0.82
N TRP A 581 -3.82 6.47 -0.33
CA TRP A 581 -3.53 6.40 1.11
C TRP A 581 -3.51 7.78 1.75
N SER A 582 -2.92 8.78 1.07
CA SER A 582 -2.95 10.17 1.52
C SER A 582 -4.36 10.75 1.53
N MET A 583 -5.17 10.46 0.52
CA MET A 583 -6.54 10.94 0.40
C MET A 583 -7.47 10.34 1.47
N VAL A 584 -7.39 9.04 1.71
CA VAL A 584 -8.24 8.37 2.71
C VAL A 584 -7.73 8.52 4.15
N GLY A 585 -6.61 9.21 4.35
CA GLY A 585 -6.03 9.44 5.68
C GLY A 585 -5.55 8.15 6.34
N ALA A 586 -5.07 7.21 5.54
CA ALA A 586 -4.48 5.98 6.02
C ALA A 586 -3.16 6.25 6.77
N PRO A 587 -2.80 5.42 7.75
CA PRO A 587 -1.43 5.33 8.21
C PRO A 587 -0.48 5.10 7.03
N LEU A 588 0.56 5.91 6.91
CA LEU A 588 1.58 5.75 5.88
C LEU A 588 2.75 4.95 6.47
N LEU A 589 2.70 3.62 6.36
CA LEU A 589 3.74 2.73 6.87
C LEU A 589 4.51 2.11 5.70
N ILE A 590 5.77 2.51 5.54
CA ILE A 590 6.67 2.00 4.49
C ILE A 590 7.01 0.55 4.80
N GLY A 591 6.81 -0.35 3.82
CA GLY A 591 7.14 -1.78 3.95
C GLY A 591 8.47 -2.20 3.30
N CYS A 592 9.20 -1.29 2.65
CA CYS A 592 10.41 -1.61 1.89
C CYS A 592 11.71 -1.52 2.71
N ASP A 593 12.82 -1.96 2.08
CA ASP A 593 14.17 -1.85 2.62
C ASP A 593 14.68 -0.40 2.56
N LEU A 594 14.64 0.29 3.67
CA LEU A 594 15.14 1.68 3.77
C LEU A 594 16.65 1.80 3.53
N THR A 595 17.43 0.73 3.74
CA THR A 595 18.88 0.73 3.52
C THR A 595 19.25 0.68 2.03
N ARG A 596 18.27 0.39 1.18
CA ARG A 596 18.41 0.27 -0.28
C ARG A 596 17.35 1.08 -1.03
N LEU A 597 16.99 2.24 -0.49
CA LEU A 597 15.98 3.13 -1.05
C LEU A 597 16.48 3.73 -2.36
N ASP A 598 15.83 3.43 -3.48
CA ASP A 598 16.13 4.01 -4.78
C ASP A 598 15.54 5.43 -4.93
N ALA A 599 16.02 6.17 -5.93
CA ALA A 599 15.61 7.55 -6.15
C ALA A 599 14.12 7.71 -6.47
N PHE A 600 13.54 6.75 -7.21
CA PHE A 600 12.11 6.78 -7.53
C PHE A 600 11.26 6.56 -6.29
N THR A 601 11.53 5.52 -5.51
CA THR A 601 10.82 5.22 -4.27
C THR A 601 10.96 6.37 -3.27
N ARG A 602 12.17 6.94 -3.12
CA ARG A 602 12.38 8.13 -2.29
C ARG A 602 11.51 9.30 -2.76
N SER A 603 11.41 9.54 -4.06
CA SER A 603 10.63 10.65 -4.62
C SER A 603 9.14 10.58 -4.29
N LEU A 604 8.59 9.37 -4.13
CA LEU A 604 7.20 9.16 -3.68
C LEU A 604 7.01 9.57 -2.21
N LEU A 605 8.05 9.41 -1.39
CA LEU A 605 8.01 9.57 0.06
C LEU A 605 8.41 10.97 0.55
N VAL A 606 8.96 11.82 -0.34
CA VAL A 606 9.38 13.19 0.01
C VAL A 606 8.55 14.27 -0.68
N ASN A 607 7.40 13.92 -1.28
CA ASN A 607 6.52 14.92 -1.87
C ASN A 607 5.66 15.58 -0.78
N ASP A 608 6.09 16.75 -0.34
CA ASP A 608 5.46 17.46 0.78
C ASP A 608 4.03 17.92 0.48
N GLU A 609 3.65 18.17 -0.79
CA GLU A 609 2.27 18.53 -1.12
C GLU A 609 1.31 17.34 -1.03
N VAL A 610 1.80 16.15 -1.35
CA VAL A 610 1.03 14.89 -1.17
C VAL A 610 0.95 14.52 0.32
N ILE A 611 2.08 14.60 1.04
CA ILE A 611 2.13 14.37 2.50
C ILE A 611 1.21 15.35 3.23
N ALA A 612 1.20 16.63 2.86
CA ALA A 612 0.33 17.63 3.48
C ALA A 612 -1.17 17.34 3.33
N ILE A 613 -1.59 16.58 2.31
CA ILE A 613 -2.97 16.09 2.20
C ILE A 613 -3.24 15.06 3.30
N SER A 614 -2.35 14.07 3.48
CA SER A 614 -2.46 13.09 4.56
C SER A 614 -2.49 13.75 5.94
N GLN A 615 -1.56 14.68 6.18
CA GLN A 615 -1.29 15.30 7.49
C GLN A 615 -2.11 16.57 7.75
N ASP A 616 -3.13 16.84 6.96
CA ASP A 616 -3.96 18.03 7.12
C ASP A 616 -4.72 18.03 8.45
N ARG A 617 -4.56 19.12 9.24
CA ARG A 617 -5.07 19.25 10.61
C ARG A 617 -6.60 19.29 10.73
N LEU A 618 -7.33 19.52 9.62
CA LEU A 618 -8.79 19.39 9.61
C LEU A 618 -9.22 17.96 9.95
N GLY A 619 -8.34 16.98 9.66
CA GLY A 619 -8.55 15.57 9.96
C GLY A 619 -9.73 14.94 9.22
N LYS A 620 -10.26 15.60 8.19
CA LYS A 620 -11.26 15.00 7.30
C LYS A 620 -10.55 14.10 6.29
N VAL A 621 -11.15 12.98 5.95
CA VAL A 621 -10.65 12.07 4.92
C VAL A 621 -11.48 12.17 3.66
N ALA A 622 -10.96 11.63 2.55
CA ALA A 622 -11.62 11.72 1.27
C ALA A 622 -12.93 10.95 1.23
N ARG A 623 -13.87 11.50 0.46
CA ARG A 623 -15.09 10.84 0.02
C ARG A 623 -14.98 10.52 -1.46
N ARG A 624 -15.34 9.29 -1.84
CA ARG A 624 -15.51 8.91 -3.23
C ARG A 624 -16.83 9.48 -3.76
N VAL A 625 -16.76 10.29 -4.79
CA VAL A 625 -17.96 10.95 -5.39
C VAL A 625 -18.36 10.31 -6.71
N ARG A 626 -17.44 9.64 -7.40
CA ARG A 626 -17.70 8.84 -8.60
C ARG A 626 -16.96 7.51 -8.51
N HIS A 627 -17.60 6.46 -9.02
CA HIS A 627 -17.01 5.14 -9.16
C HIS A 627 -17.74 4.40 -10.29
N ASP A 628 -17.04 4.14 -11.36
CA ASP A 628 -17.51 3.36 -12.49
C ASP A 628 -16.43 2.36 -12.93
N ASP A 629 -16.66 1.60 -13.98
CA ASP A 629 -15.71 0.58 -14.44
C ASP A 629 -14.37 1.17 -14.86
N VAL A 630 -14.33 2.43 -15.31
CA VAL A 630 -13.15 3.08 -15.90
C VAL A 630 -12.45 4.00 -14.92
N SER A 631 -13.19 4.65 -14.02
CA SER A 631 -12.65 5.71 -13.18
C SER A 631 -13.24 5.79 -11.78
N SER A 632 -12.48 6.38 -10.88
CA SER A 632 -13.04 6.90 -9.62
C SER A 632 -12.55 8.31 -9.35
N ILE A 633 -13.40 9.11 -8.68
CA ILE A 633 -13.09 10.48 -8.28
C ILE A 633 -13.32 10.61 -6.78
N TRP A 634 -12.29 11.09 -6.11
CA TRP A 634 -12.25 11.30 -4.67
C TRP A 634 -12.06 12.78 -4.35
N THR A 635 -12.70 13.26 -3.31
CA THR A 635 -12.58 14.65 -2.86
C THR A 635 -12.37 14.75 -1.36
N ARG A 636 -11.46 15.63 -0.92
CA ARG A 636 -11.11 15.87 0.47
C ARG A 636 -11.01 17.37 0.75
N PRO A 637 -11.78 17.94 1.69
CA PRO A 637 -11.60 19.33 2.12
C PRO A 637 -10.33 19.45 2.98
N LEU A 638 -9.61 20.56 2.86
CA LEU A 638 -8.39 20.87 3.60
C LEU A 638 -8.60 22.07 4.54
N ALA A 639 -7.78 22.15 5.60
CA ALA A 639 -7.90 23.16 6.65
C ALA A 639 -7.75 24.62 6.15
N ASN A 640 -7.04 24.83 5.06
CA ASN A 640 -6.83 26.14 4.44
C ASN A 640 -7.95 26.57 3.47
N GLY A 641 -9.02 25.79 3.35
CA GLY A 641 -10.14 26.02 2.42
C GLY A 641 -9.92 25.40 1.03
N ASP A 642 -8.75 24.89 0.70
CA ASP A 642 -8.50 24.16 -0.54
C ASP A 642 -9.27 22.82 -0.53
N ARG A 643 -9.35 22.23 -1.70
CA ARG A 643 -9.90 20.89 -1.88
C ARG A 643 -8.94 20.01 -2.66
N ALA A 644 -8.53 18.88 -2.06
CA ALA A 644 -7.79 17.86 -2.79
C ALA A 644 -8.76 16.99 -3.59
N VAL A 645 -8.39 16.65 -4.82
CA VAL A 645 -9.14 15.76 -5.71
C VAL A 645 -8.19 14.74 -6.32
N ALA A 646 -8.51 13.46 -6.17
CA ALA A 646 -7.83 12.38 -6.86
C ALA A 646 -8.71 11.86 -8.01
N ILE A 647 -8.18 11.87 -9.22
CA ILE A 647 -8.80 11.35 -10.42
C ILE A 647 -8.05 10.07 -10.79
N VAL A 648 -8.69 8.93 -10.54
CA VAL A 648 -8.08 7.60 -10.74
C VAL A 648 -8.56 7.02 -12.05
N ASN A 649 -7.64 6.61 -12.90
CA ASN A 649 -7.93 5.79 -14.05
C ASN A 649 -7.79 4.30 -13.65
N ARG A 650 -8.91 3.59 -13.57
CA ARG A 650 -8.99 2.16 -13.23
C ARG A 650 -8.85 1.25 -14.44
N TYR A 651 -8.86 1.83 -15.64
CA TYR A 651 -8.81 1.14 -16.90
C TYR A 651 -7.34 0.86 -17.33
N PRO A 652 -7.05 -0.27 -17.95
CA PRO A 652 -5.69 -0.63 -18.35
C PRO A 652 -5.15 0.13 -19.58
N MET A 653 -5.79 1.20 -20.00
CA MET A 653 -5.36 2.12 -21.06
C MET A 653 -5.52 3.56 -20.63
N SER A 654 -4.76 4.50 -21.23
CA SER A 654 -4.90 5.94 -20.97
C SER A 654 -6.31 6.42 -21.30
N ARG A 655 -6.88 7.26 -20.44
CA ARG A 655 -8.22 7.84 -20.61
C ARG A 655 -8.25 9.33 -20.35
N GLU A 656 -9.00 10.05 -21.16
CA GLU A 656 -9.45 11.38 -20.82
C GLU A 656 -10.59 11.27 -19.82
N ILE A 657 -10.39 11.86 -18.64
CA ILE A 657 -11.37 11.86 -17.56
C ILE A 657 -11.70 13.31 -17.25
N ALA A 658 -12.97 13.61 -17.13
CA ALA A 658 -13.48 14.93 -16.82
C ALA A 658 -14.38 14.88 -15.58
N PHE A 659 -14.37 15.96 -14.78
CA PHE A 659 -15.34 16.16 -13.71
C PHE A 659 -15.74 17.63 -13.61
N ASP A 660 -16.96 17.86 -13.14
CA ASP A 660 -17.44 19.20 -12.84
C ASP A 660 -17.05 19.60 -11.41
N PHE A 661 -16.66 20.85 -11.20
CA PHE A 661 -16.23 21.34 -9.88
C PHE A 661 -17.33 21.20 -8.82
N ALA A 662 -18.59 21.34 -9.21
CA ALA A 662 -19.73 21.12 -8.32
C ALA A 662 -19.82 19.67 -7.80
N GLU A 663 -19.39 18.67 -8.61
CA GLU A 663 -19.39 17.25 -8.23
C GLU A 663 -18.47 16.99 -7.03
N VAL A 664 -17.37 17.70 -6.95
CA VAL A 664 -16.40 17.60 -5.86
C VAL A 664 -16.65 18.63 -4.76
N GLY A 665 -17.68 19.48 -4.87
CA GLY A 665 -18.01 20.52 -3.93
C GLY A 665 -17.07 21.72 -3.95
N ALA A 666 -16.52 22.06 -5.12
CA ALA A 666 -15.68 23.22 -5.36
C ALA A 666 -16.47 24.33 -6.10
N SER A 667 -15.95 25.56 -6.06
CA SER A 667 -16.52 26.72 -6.74
C SER A 667 -16.39 26.62 -8.26
N GLU A 668 -17.24 27.38 -8.99
CA GLU A 668 -17.20 27.40 -10.46
C GLU A 668 -15.84 27.83 -11.05
N HIS A 669 -15.06 28.60 -10.31
CA HIS A 669 -13.73 29.04 -10.72
C HIS A 669 -12.69 28.56 -9.72
N CYS A 670 -11.79 27.69 -10.18
CA CYS A 670 -10.71 27.19 -9.34
C CYS A 670 -9.37 27.27 -10.08
N TRP A 671 -8.34 27.60 -9.34
CA TRP A 671 -6.96 27.33 -9.71
C TRP A 671 -6.68 25.85 -9.47
N VAL A 672 -6.10 25.19 -10.46
CA VAL A 672 -5.73 23.77 -10.38
C VAL A 672 -4.24 23.65 -10.19
N ARG A 673 -3.83 22.89 -9.18
CA ARG A 673 -2.42 22.60 -8.91
C ARG A 673 -2.18 21.10 -8.87
N ASP A 674 -1.26 20.62 -9.70
CA ASP A 674 -0.74 19.25 -9.67
C ASP A 674 0.11 19.06 -8.43
N CYS A 675 -0.31 18.17 -7.52
CA CYS A 675 0.42 17.93 -6.27
C CYS A 675 1.71 17.15 -6.46
N TRP A 676 1.76 16.22 -7.41
CA TRP A 676 2.95 15.45 -7.68
C TRP A 676 4.06 16.28 -8.33
N ARG A 677 3.71 17.09 -9.33
CA ARG A 677 4.65 17.98 -10.03
C ARG A 677 4.89 19.29 -9.28
N GLN A 678 4.02 19.60 -8.32
CA GLN A 678 4.00 20.87 -7.61
C GLN A 678 3.91 22.07 -8.57
N GLU A 679 3.12 21.91 -9.63
CA GLU A 679 2.93 22.87 -10.70
C GLU A 679 1.51 23.41 -10.74
N CYS A 680 1.35 24.69 -11.11
CA CYS A 680 0.05 25.27 -11.31
C CYS A 680 -0.38 25.12 -12.77
N GLU A 681 -1.56 24.53 -12.99
CA GLU A 681 -2.12 24.30 -14.33
C GLU A 681 -3.06 25.43 -14.78
N GLY A 682 -3.11 26.52 -14.00
CA GLY A 682 -3.91 27.70 -14.32
C GLY A 682 -5.31 27.66 -13.72
N ARG A 683 -6.13 28.64 -14.17
CA ARG A 683 -7.52 28.81 -13.71
C ARG A 683 -8.48 28.12 -14.67
N HIS A 684 -9.33 27.28 -14.13
CA HIS A 684 -10.38 26.55 -14.86
C HIS A 684 -11.77 27.04 -14.45
N HIS A 685 -12.75 26.86 -15.35
CA HIS A 685 -14.12 27.23 -15.12
C HIS A 685 -15.05 26.02 -15.21
N ARG A 686 -15.77 25.75 -14.15
CA ARG A 686 -16.79 24.69 -13.98
C ARG A 686 -16.31 23.27 -14.15
N ARG A 687 -15.29 23.01 -14.96
CA ARG A 687 -14.89 21.68 -15.36
C ARG A 687 -13.39 21.57 -15.47
N TYR A 688 -12.84 20.41 -15.09
CA TYR A 688 -11.47 20.03 -15.35
C TYR A 688 -11.44 18.75 -16.19
N VAL A 689 -10.56 18.70 -17.19
CA VAL A 689 -10.39 17.58 -18.12
C VAL A 689 -8.91 17.23 -18.17
N VAL A 690 -8.60 15.95 -18.03
CA VAL A 690 -7.21 15.49 -18.03
C VAL A 690 -7.08 14.08 -18.58
N THR A 691 -6.03 13.81 -19.35
CA THR A 691 -5.66 12.43 -19.73
C THR A 691 -4.86 11.81 -18.60
N VAL A 692 -5.40 10.72 -18.06
CA VAL A 692 -4.77 9.95 -16.98
C VAL A 692 -4.25 8.64 -17.56
N PRO A 693 -2.95 8.33 -17.38
CA PRO A 693 -2.39 7.05 -17.80
C PRO A 693 -3.09 5.86 -17.12
N PRO A 694 -2.94 4.63 -17.63
CA PRO A 694 -3.54 3.45 -17.02
C PRO A 694 -3.11 3.27 -15.58
N HIS A 695 -4.04 2.88 -14.72
CA HIS A 695 -3.88 2.67 -13.29
C HIS A 695 -3.23 3.85 -12.54
N ALA A 696 -3.14 5.02 -13.19
CA ALA A 696 -2.58 6.23 -12.59
C ALA A 696 -3.62 7.06 -11.86
N THR A 697 -3.13 7.92 -10.99
CA THR A 697 -3.91 8.96 -10.33
C THR A 697 -3.35 10.34 -10.64
N LYS A 698 -4.20 11.21 -11.17
CA LYS A 698 -3.96 12.64 -11.16
C LYS A 698 -4.44 13.20 -9.84
N LEU A 699 -3.53 13.69 -9.02
CA LEU A 699 -3.83 14.29 -7.71
C LEU A 699 -3.67 15.81 -7.80
N VAL A 700 -4.76 16.54 -7.61
CA VAL A 700 -4.78 18.00 -7.72
C VAL A 700 -5.35 18.68 -6.48
N ARG A 701 -4.94 19.93 -6.25
CA ARG A 701 -5.61 20.88 -5.34
C ARG A 701 -6.38 21.90 -6.12
N LEU A 702 -7.63 22.10 -5.73
CA LEU A 702 -8.49 23.15 -6.21
C LEU A 702 -8.51 24.29 -5.20
N ARG A 703 -8.25 25.52 -5.68
CA ARG A 703 -8.21 26.75 -4.89
C ARG A 703 -9.11 27.79 -5.51
N GLU A 704 -9.88 28.48 -4.69
CA GLU A 704 -10.72 29.60 -5.14
C GLU A 704 -9.90 30.88 -5.36
N ILE A 705 -8.84 31.06 -4.56
CA ILE A 705 -7.96 32.23 -4.59
C ILE A 705 -6.64 31.84 -5.25
N ALA A 706 -6.09 32.74 -6.09
CA ALA A 706 -4.79 32.52 -6.70
C ALA A 706 -3.71 32.23 -5.65
N CYS A 707 -2.90 31.20 -5.91
CA CYS A 707 -1.71 30.94 -5.12
C CYS A 707 -0.62 31.94 -5.54
N PRO A 708 0.12 32.55 -4.60
CA PRO A 708 1.28 33.39 -4.95
C PRO A 708 2.34 32.66 -5.78
N ARG A 709 2.31 31.33 -5.82
CA ARG A 709 3.18 30.49 -6.66
C ARG A 709 2.56 30.18 -8.04
N CYS A 710 1.35 30.67 -8.32
CA CYS A 710 0.64 30.52 -9.60
C CYS A 710 0.66 31.84 -10.41
N GLU A 711 1.10 32.94 -9.80
CA GLU A 711 1.41 34.21 -10.43
C GLU A 711 2.92 34.28 -10.73
#